data_e6aae712e55649fa1ddffac0a86238bd
#
_entry.id   e6aae712e55649fa1ddffac0a86238bd
#
_cell.length_a   1.000
_cell.length_b   1.000
_cell.length_c   1.000
_cell.angle_alpha   90.00
_cell.angle_beta   90.00
_cell.angle_gamma   90.00
#
_symmetry.space_group_name_H-M   'P 1'
#
loop_
_entity.id
_entity.type
_entity.pdbx_description
1 polymer ?
#
loop_
_entity_poly.entity_id
_entity_poly.type
_entity_poly.pdbx_seq_one_letter_code
_entity_poly.pdbx_strand_id
1 'polypeptide(L)'
;MTEAPSPPRATARLQLHKEFTLDQAAELVDYYAALGISHIYASPIFCARPGSTHGYDLIDPTKVNPELGGEEALRRLVKRLHDKQMGLILDIVPNHMGIGASNGWWQDMLAWGQSSRYATWFDVDWNVADPVLDGKILLPYLDNPYPQVLNEGGLQLQFDAETGSFYFSHHDQRYPLAIELYPEVLRQAATAQLLLAIAAYEHIGQEPGWPQKHAAADAAAHILRGLAQETEGRAAIDAVLAAYAVVGEAANDQTRTALHQLLELQHYRLTWWRNAADEINWRRFFEVSDLAGVRVEQEGVFESTHALVFRLYQEGLIDGVRIDHIDGLADPAAYCIKLRQRLETLHTLRPAGRDAANSSPYIIVEKILAADESLRSDWTVDGTTGYEFMDQVSAVLHDPAGAEPLALLWAGSTGDTLQFAQQVKDARRMFLTHNFASEFNACAASLHALARSEPATRDISLMAIRRALSELLVNFPVYRTYAGEQGRDALDQTRFDAAMLGARRALPTVDYPALELLNGWLGAEAPAAFEDTPGHDLRLRAMTRFQQLTPPMAAKSVEDTAFYRYGRLLSRNEVGSDPSQMAIGVEQFHALNAQRARDFPHSMLTTATHDHKRGEDARARLAVLSEMPQEWGTILHRWQTMHVNVAVSYRAYLEAYAAGAADDGEEADTPLARIDEIAEVMLYQTLLAAWPIDLAADDAAGIAALVKRVSAWQIKAGREAKLQTNWALPDRDYEILCANFLRRILRPGGTGTFVAELVELVRKLTRAGALNSLAQTALRLTAPGIPDLYQGCEFWDFSLVDPDNRRPVDFSARIRCLEQHRDTVMTLDDWRHGGIKQRLIHAALMLRQQDPLLFCSGAYIPLEVQGMMADHVIAFAREYQARYVVVVVSRLAAPLLKDDDLPLIPAEAWQDTRVLLPSGCGIAGWQDALSRRKVEARGGCIGLALALSALPVAILSSGNLE
;
A
#
# COMPACT_ATOMS: atom_id res chain seq x y z
N MET A 1 10.49 34.44 -22.37
CA MET A 1 9.64 33.65 -21.48
C MET A 1 10.45 32.42 -21.19
N THR A 2 10.90 32.23 -19.96
CA THR A 2 11.52 30.98 -19.51
C THR A 2 10.46 29.87 -19.65
N GLU A 3 10.77 28.84 -20.45
CA GLU A 3 9.93 27.67 -20.56
C GLU A 3 9.70 27.13 -19.14
N ALA A 4 8.43 26.85 -18.80
CA ALA A 4 8.08 26.25 -17.51
C ALA A 4 8.76 24.87 -17.38
N PRO A 5 9.12 24.44 -16.17
CA PRO A 5 9.73 23.12 -15.94
C PRO A 5 8.86 22.03 -16.57
N SER A 6 9.49 21.11 -17.29
CA SER A 6 8.77 20.02 -17.96
C SER A 6 8.61 18.84 -17.01
N PRO A 7 7.41 18.58 -16.48
CA PRO A 7 7.14 17.40 -15.66
C PRO A 7 7.24 16.11 -16.48
N PRO A 8 7.24 14.93 -15.85
CA PRO A 8 7.10 13.65 -16.56
C PRO A 8 5.88 13.67 -17.47
N ARG A 9 5.99 13.11 -18.69
CA ARG A 9 4.84 12.98 -19.59
C ARG A 9 3.97 11.79 -19.25
N ALA A 10 4.60 10.69 -18.85
CA ALA A 10 4.00 9.46 -18.39
C ALA A 10 5.04 8.60 -17.67
N THR A 11 4.61 7.83 -16.69
CA THR A 11 5.47 6.94 -15.91
C THR A 11 5.08 5.47 -16.09
N ALA A 12 6.05 4.57 -15.87
CA ALA A 12 5.81 3.14 -15.75
C ALA A 12 6.39 2.65 -14.42
N ARG A 13 5.53 2.12 -13.55
CA ARG A 13 5.91 1.55 -12.26
C ARG A 13 6.46 0.15 -12.44
N LEU A 14 7.70 -0.08 -11.96
CA LEU A 14 8.36 -1.38 -11.89
C LEU A 14 8.59 -1.81 -10.44
N GLN A 15 8.20 -3.05 -10.14
CA GLN A 15 8.40 -3.68 -8.84
C GLN A 15 9.67 -4.53 -8.87
N LEU A 16 10.76 -3.96 -8.34
CA LEU A 16 12.08 -4.58 -8.34
C LEU A 16 12.25 -5.54 -7.16
N HIS A 17 12.84 -6.69 -7.42
CA HIS A 17 13.23 -7.70 -6.45
C HIS A 17 14.36 -8.58 -7.03
N LYS A 18 14.88 -9.53 -6.25
CA LYS A 18 16.01 -10.39 -6.67
C LYS A 18 15.80 -11.17 -7.98
N GLU A 19 14.54 -11.43 -8.38
CA GLU A 19 14.17 -12.11 -9.62
C GLU A 19 13.81 -11.14 -10.75
N PHE A 20 13.72 -9.84 -10.45
CA PHE A 20 13.52 -8.76 -11.41
C PHE A 20 14.36 -7.55 -10.99
N THR A 21 15.61 -7.56 -11.40
CA THR A 21 16.67 -6.64 -10.98
C THR A 21 16.73 -5.36 -11.81
N LEU A 22 17.61 -4.43 -11.41
CA LEU A 22 17.90 -3.20 -12.17
C LEU A 22 18.44 -3.48 -13.58
N ASP A 23 19.25 -4.54 -13.75
CA ASP A 23 19.74 -4.93 -15.06
C ASP A 23 18.61 -5.46 -15.96
N GLN A 24 17.69 -6.26 -15.42
CA GLN A 24 16.51 -6.72 -16.18
C GLN A 24 15.57 -5.56 -16.52
N ALA A 25 15.40 -4.59 -15.62
CA ALA A 25 14.68 -3.35 -15.92
C ALA A 25 15.37 -2.55 -17.05
N ALA A 26 16.70 -2.53 -17.07
CA ALA A 26 17.47 -1.89 -18.15
C ALA A 26 17.23 -2.53 -19.51
N GLU A 27 16.95 -3.82 -19.58
CA GLU A 27 16.60 -4.51 -20.83
C GLU A 27 15.24 -4.06 -21.40
N LEU A 28 14.35 -3.54 -20.57
CA LEU A 28 13.02 -3.07 -20.96
C LEU A 28 12.96 -1.60 -21.36
N VAL A 29 14.05 -0.85 -21.24
CA VAL A 29 14.08 0.59 -21.55
C VAL A 29 13.66 0.86 -23.00
N ASP A 30 14.14 0.05 -23.97
CA ASP A 30 13.79 0.20 -25.38
C ASP A 30 12.28 0.02 -25.62
N TYR A 31 11.67 -0.95 -24.91
CA TYR A 31 10.24 -1.20 -24.96
C TYR A 31 9.42 -0.02 -24.42
N TYR A 32 9.75 0.46 -23.22
CA TYR A 32 9.02 1.57 -22.60
C TYR A 32 9.20 2.88 -23.36
N ALA A 33 10.39 3.13 -23.92
CA ALA A 33 10.64 4.26 -24.81
C ALA A 33 9.77 4.19 -26.07
N ALA A 34 9.72 3.00 -26.71
CA ALA A 34 8.89 2.77 -27.90
C ALA A 34 7.38 2.86 -27.60
N LEU A 35 6.94 2.48 -26.38
CA LEU A 35 5.56 2.64 -25.93
C LEU A 35 5.18 4.10 -25.71
N GLY A 36 6.16 5.00 -25.45
CA GLY A 36 5.98 6.45 -25.22
C GLY A 36 6.12 6.90 -23.77
N ILE A 37 6.57 6.00 -22.86
CA ILE A 37 6.89 6.33 -21.47
C ILE A 37 8.08 7.28 -21.42
N SER A 38 8.03 8.27 -20.54
CA SER A 38 9.11 9.24 -20.33
C SER A 38 9.96 8.96 -19.11
N HIS A 39 9.41 8.31 -18.09
CA HIS A 39 10.13 7.98 -16.85
C HIS A 39 9.77 6.59 -16.36
N ILE A 40 10.77 5.87 -15.89
CA ILE A 40 10.54 4.71 -15.05
C ILE A 40 10.29 5.20 -13.62
N TYR A 41 9.29 4.64 -12.97
CA TYR A 41 8.99 4.83 -11.56
C TYR A 41 9.32 3.51 -10.83
N ALA A 42 10.50 3.49 -10.18
CA ALA A 42 11.02 2.29 -9.52
C ALA A 42 10.50 2.14 -8.10
N SER A 43 10.17 0.92 -7.69
CA SER A 43 10.00 0.57 -6.27
C SER A 43 11.28 0.86 -5.48
N PRO A 44 11.27 0.85 -4.12
CA PRO A 44 12.46 1.17 -3.34
C PRO A 44 13.67 0.33 -3.75
N ILE A 45 14.80 1.01 -4.02
CA ILE A 45 16.05 0.37 -4.46
C ILE A 45 17.09 0.23 -3.34
N PHE A 46 16.78 0.72 -2.15
CA PHE A 46 17.70 0.70 -1.01
C PHE A 46 17.89 -0.70 -0.48
N CYS A 47 18.99 -0.91 0.29
CA CYS A 47 19.28 -2.20 0.89
C CYS A 47 18.12 -2.60 1.82
N ALA A 48 17.39 -3.63 1.43
CA ALA A 48 16.24 -4.19 2.13
C ALA A 48 16.62 -5.50 2.83
N ARG A 49 15.72 -6.08 3.59
CA ARG A 49 15.91 -7.41 4.17
C ARG A 49 16.26 -8.44 3.10
N PRO A 50 17.16 -9.39 3.38
CA PRO A 50 17.47 -10.45 2.42
C PRO A 50 16.21 -11.19 1.95
N GLY A 51 16.06 -11.30 0.62
CA GLY A 51 14.90 -11.94 0.00
C GLY A 51 13.64 -11.09 -0.07
N SER A 52 13.68 -9.81 0.25
CA SER A 52 12.56 -8.88 0.10
C SER A 52 12.03 -8.87 -1.33
N THR A 53 10.70 -8.95 -1.48
CA THR A 53 10.02 -8.94 -2.78
C THR A 53 9.43 -7.58 -3.15
N HIS A 54 9.66 -6.55 -2.31
CA HIS A 54 9.04 -5.23 -2.46
C HIS A 54 9.94 -4.04 -2.11
N GLY A 55 10.98 -4.21 -1.25
CA GLY A 55 11.94 -3.18 -0.87
C GLY A 55 11.48 -2.19 0.21
N TYR A 56 10.24 -2.28 0.72
CA TYR A 56 9.74 -1.38 1.78
C TYR A 56 10.26 -1.72 3.18
N ASP A 57 10.87 -2.88 3.36
CA ASP A 57 11.53 -3.35 4.60
C ASP A 57 13.02 -3.02 4.59
N LEU A 58 13.36 -1.80 4.21
CA LEU A 58 14.75 -1.34 4.09
C LEU A 58 15.49 -1.40 5.43
N ILE A 59 16.75 -1.83 5.38
CA ILE A 59 17.64 -1.97 6.55
C ILE A 59 18.84 -1.03 6.51
N ASP A 60 19.24 -0.55 5.34
CA ASP A 60 20.29 0.44 5.14
C ASP A 60 19.90 1.41 4.00
N PRO A 61 19.48 2.64 4.33
CA PRO A 61 19.08 3.64 3.33
C PRO A 61 20.27 4.28 2.60
N THR A 62 21.49 3.98 3.00
CA THR A 62 22.72 4.60 2.46
C THR A 62 23.29 3.85 1.27
N LYS A 63 22.74 2.68 0.93
CA LYS A 63 23.25 1.80 -0.13
C LYS A 63 22.13 1.31 -1.04
N VAL A 64 22.46 1.16 -2.32
CA VAL A 64 21.60 0.43 -3.27
C VAL A 64 21.66 -1.06 -2.96
N ASN A 65 20.52 -1.73 -2.96
CA ASN A 65 20.40 -3.15 -2.61
C ASN A 65 21.26 -4.03 -3.52
N PRO A 66 22.21 -4.81 -2.95
CA PRO A 66 23.03 -5.74 -3.72
C PRO A 66 22.21 -6.82 -4.46
N GLU A 67 21.08 -7.27 -3.90
CA GLU A 67 20.18 -8.25 -4.56
C GLU A 67 19.55 -7.70 -5.84
N LEU A 68 19.47 -6.37 -6.00
CA LEU A 68 19.04 -5.71 -7.23
C LEU A 68 20.19 -5.45 -8.22
N GLY A 69 21.43 -5.84 -7.88
CA GLY A 69 22.64 -5.58 -8.65
C GLY A 69 23.46 -4.39 -8.19
N GLY A 70 23.07 -3.73 -7.09
CA GLY A 70 23.79 -2.63 -6.46
C GLY A 70 23.82 -1.35 -7.31
N GLU A 71 24.67 -0.40 -6.90
CA GLU A 71 24.76 0.91 -7.55
C GLU A 71 25.25 0.84 -8.99
N GLU A 72 26.12 -0.11 -9.32
CA GLU A 72 26.60 -0.27 -10.69
C GLU A 72 25.47 -0.63 -11.66
N ALA A 73 24.54 -1.51 -11.26
CA ALA A 73 23.38 -1.86 -12.07
C ALA A 73 22.43 -0.64 -12.22
N LEU A 74 22.23 0.14 -11.15
CA LEU A 74 21.48 1.40 -11.22
C LEU A 74 22.10 2.34 -12.26
N ARG A 75 23.42 2.53 -12.24
CA ARG A 75 24.10 3.40 -13.21
C ARG A 75 23.98 2.89 -14.66
N ARG A 76 23.98 1.57 -14.86
CA ARG A 76 23.71 0.97 -16.20
C ARG A 76 22.27 1.25 -16.66
N LEU A 77 21.28 1.05 -15.78
CA LEU A 77 19.87 1.36 -16.06
C LEU A 77 19.73 2.84 -16.45
N VAL A 78 20.23 3.76 -15.61
CA VAL A 78 20.11 5.20 -15.84
C VAL A 78 20.79 5.62 -17.14
N LYS A 79 21.97 5.07 -17.45
CA LYS A 79 22.63 5.32 -18.72
C LYS A 79 21.74 4.96 -19.92
N ARG A 80 21.09 3.78 -19.88
CA ARG A 80 20.16 3.38 -20.96
C ARG A 80 18.93 4.27 -21.04
N LEU A 81 18.38 4.67 -19.87
CA LEU A 81 17.27 5.64 -19.81
C LEU A 81 17.70 6.95 -20.49
N HIS A 82 18.87 7.46 -20.16
CA HIS A 82 19.42 8.68 -20.73
C HIS A 82 19.63 8.57 -22.24
N ASP A 83 20.11 7.44 -22.74
CA ASP A 83 20.28 7.20 -24.17
C ASP A 83 18.92 7.27 -24.94
N LYS A 84 17.79 7.06 -24.23
CA LYS A 84 16.41 7.16 -24.77
C LYS A 84 15.66 8.42 -24.33
N GLN A 85 16.33 9.38 -23.75
CA GLN A 85 15.72 10.60 -23.20
C GLN A 85 14.63 10.31 -22.15
N MET A 86 14.79 9.25 -21.39
CA MET A 86 13.92 8.87 -20.27
C MET A 86 14.59 9.20 -18.93
N GLY A 87 13.77 9.40 -17.90
CA GLY A 87 14.19 9.67 -16.54
C GLY A 87 13.83 8.56 -15.56
N LEU A 88 14.16 8.78 -14.29
CA LEU A 88 13.93 7.87 -13.19
C LEU A 88 13.33 8.59 -11.99
N ILE A 89 12.21 8.07 -11.47
CA ILE A 89 11.58 8.47 -10.21
C ILE A 89 11.79 7.34 -9.22
N LEU A 90 12.24 7.65 -7.99
CA LEU A 90 12.43 6.66 -6.94
C LEU A 90 11.31 6.69 -5.91
N ASP A 91 10.92 5.51 -5.47
CA ASP A 91 10.12 5.33 -4.27
C ASP A 91 11.02 5.37 -3.04
N ILE A 92 10.74 6.25 -2.09
CA ILE A 92 11.50 6.41 -0.85
C ILE A 92 10.63 6.15 0.37
N VAL A 93 11.20 5.56 1.41
CA VAL A 93 10.49 5.10 2.61
C VAL A 93 11.02 5.83 3.84
N PRO A 94 10.53 7.05 4.14
CA PRO A 94 11.05 7.83 5.28
C PRO A 94 10.44 7.43 6.63
N ASN A 95 9.28 6.76 6.64
CA ASN A 95 8.52 6.53 7.85
C ASN A 95 9.06 5.41 8.75
N HIS A 96 9.67 4.38 8.18
CA HIS A 96 10.07 3.18 8.92
C HIS A 96 11.26 2.47 8.28
N MET A 97 11.86 1.57 9.05
CA MET A 97 12.92 0.65 8.59
C MET A 97 12.63 -0.77 9.07
N GLY A 98 13.09 -1.75 8.29
CA GLY A 98 13.18 -3.14 8.72
C GLY A 98 14.17 -3.28 9.87
N ILE A 99 13.80 -4.00 10.91
CA ILE A 99 14.64 -4.24 12.10
C ILE A 99 15.12 -5.69 12.15
N GLY A 100 16.02 -6.00 13.06
CA GLY A 100 16.61 -7.33 13.22
C GLY A 100 18.12 -7.32 13.06
N ALA A 101 18.72 -8.49 12.87
CA ALA A 101 20.18 -8.66 12.85
C ALA A 101 20.88 -7.91 11.70
N SER A 102 20.18 -7.68 10.60
CA SER A 102 20.74 -7.04 9.40
C SER A 102 20.73 -5.51 9.46
N ASN A 103 19.98 -4.89 10.38
CA ASN A 103 19.95 -3.43 10.54
C ASN A 103 20.99 -2.97 11.56
N GLY A 104 22.11 -2.41 11.08
CA GLY A 104 23.22 -1.99 11.94
C GLY A 104 22.84 -0.89 12.94
N TRP A 105 21.92 0.03 12.58
CA TRP A 105 21.45 1.08 13.48
C TRP A 105 20.61 0.52 14.64
N TRP A 106 19.76 -0.45 14.34
CA TRP A 106 18.96 -1.15 15.33
C TRP A 106 19.83 -2.01 16.25
N GLN A 107 20.78 -2.75 15.69
CA GLN A 107 21.71 -3.57 16.49
C GLN A 107 22.59 -2.73 17.43
N ASP A 108 23.07 -1.59 16.95
CA ASP A 108 23.81 -0.64 17.80
C ASP A 108 22.95 -0.13 18.97
N MET A 109 21.69 0.25 18.68
CA MET A 109 20.77 0.69 19.72
C MET A 109 20.46 -0.42 20.74
N LEU A 110 20.37 -1.67 20.34
CA LEU A 110 20.19 -2.80 21.27
C LEU A 110 21.43 -3.04 22.14
N ALA A 111 22.63 -2.86 21.58
CA ALA A 111 23.90 -3.06 22.30
C ALA A 111 24.23 -1.93 23.27
N TRP A 112 23.87 -0.69 22.96
CA TRP A 112 24.24 0.50 23.71
C TRP A 112 23.09 1.18 24.46
N GLY A 113 21.84 0.72 24.24
CA GLY A 113 20.65 1.32 24.85
C GLY A 113 20.53 2.81 24.52
N GLN A 114 20.15 3.60 25.51
CA GLN A 114 20.01 5.05 25.39
C GLN A 114 21.34 5.79 25.14
N SER A 115 22.49 5.13 25.32
CA SER A 115 23.81 5.69 25.01
C SER A 115 24.15 5.62 23.52
N SER A 116 23.41 4.85 22.73
CA SER A 116 23.57 4.80 21.28
C SER A 116 23.22 6.14 20.63
N ARG A 117 23.96 6.53 19.59
CA ARG A 117 23.57 7.68 18.78
C ARG A 117 22.22 7.47 18.07
N TYR A 118 21.83 6.22 17.89
CA TYR A 118 20.58 5.84 17.21
C TYR A 118 19.38 5.73 18.16
N ALA A 119 19.59 5.91 19.48
CA ALA A 119 18.54 5.80 20.49
C ALA A 119 17.35 6.77 20.28
N THR A 120 17.62 7.91 19.63
CA THR A 120 16.60 8.91 19.26
C THR A 120 16.16 8.83 17.82
N TRP A 121 16.77 7.97 16.98
CA TRP A 121 16.49 7.85 15.56
C TRP A 121 15.23 7.01 15.29
N PHE A 122 15.04 5.98 16.10
CA PHE A 122 13.81 5.20 16.12
C PHE A 122 12.82 5.80 17.12
N ASP A 123 11.55 5.65 16.84
CA ASP A 123 10.49 6.17 17.69
C ASP A 123 10.17 5.21 18.83
N VAL A 124 11.08 5.17 19.82
CA VAL A 124 11.03 4.32 21.01
C VAL A 124 10.61 5.17 22.21
N ASP A 125 9.65 4.67 22.98
CA ASP A 125 9.30 5.22 24.28
C ASP A 125 10.16 4.58 25.37
N TRP A 126 11.25 5.23 25.73
CA TRP A 126 12.20 4.76 26.73
C TRP A 126 11.68 4.89 28.17
N ASN A 127 10.68 5.74 28.40
CA ASN A 127 10.13 6.05 29.72
C ASN A 127 8.65 5.60 29.78
N VAL A 128 8.44 4.33 29.96
CA VAL A 128 7.11 3.74 30.10
C VAL A 128 6.72 3.54 31.55
N ALA A 129 5.43 3.42 31.81
CA ALA A 129 4.93 3.25 33.18
C ALA A 129 5.27 1.87 33.78
N ASP A 130 5.55 0.88 32.95
CA ASP A 130 5.96 -0.45 33.41
C ASP A 130 7.45 -0.42 33.84
N PRO A 131 7.75 -0.63 35.15
CA PRO A 131 9.13 -0.62 35.62
C PRO A 131 10.04 -1.68 34.99
N VAL A 132 9.47 -2.75 34.45
CA VAL A 132 10.22 -3.83 33.81
C VAL A 132 10.69 -3.44 32.40
N LEU A 133 10.01 -2.48 31.80
CA LEU A 133 10.35 -1.94 30.47
C LEU A 133 11.01 -0.57 30.52
N ASP A 134 11.09 0.06 31.69
CA ASP A 134 11.72 1.38 31.81
C ASP A 134 13.20 1.31 31.39
N GLY A 135 13.57 2.13 30.42
CA GLY A 135 14.89 2.13 29.81
C GLY A 135 15.19 0.97 28.84
N LYS A 136 14.20 0.13 28.48
CA LYS A 136 14.37 -1.02 27.60
C LYS A 136 13.43 -0.97 26.39
N ILE A 137 13.77 -1.76 25.38
CA ILE A 137 12.98 -1.96 24.16
C ILE A 137 12.30 -3.32 24.25
N LEU A 138 10.98 -3.37 24.11
CA LEU A 138 10.29 -4.65 24.03
C LEU A 138 10.51 -5.30 22.65
N LEU A 139 10.98 -6.55 22.65
CA LEU A 139 11.22 -7.36 21.45
C LEU A 139 10.29 -8.59 21.43
N PRO A 140 9.14 -8.53 20.75
CA PRO A 140 8.16 -9.59 20.75
C PRO A 140 8.44 -10.61 19.65
N TYR A 141 9.52 -11.38 19.76
CA TYR A 141 9.98 -12.30 18.70
C TYR A 141 10.08 -13.74 19.14
N LEU A 142 9.75 -14.06 20.38
CA LEU A 142 9.71 -15.44 20.82
C LEU A 142 8.44 -16.13 20.26
N ASP A 143 8.61 -17.31 19.71
CA ASP A 143 7.51 -18.13 19.15
C ASP A 143 6.60 -18.73 20.25
N ASN A 144 7.09 -18.87 21.47
CA ASN A 144 6.38 -19.37 22.64
C ASN A 144 6.61 -18.44 23.86
N PRO A 145 5.84 -18.60 24.94
CA PRO A 145 6.07 -17.87 26.19
C PRO A 145 7.51 -17.99 26.68
N TYR A 146 8.10 -16.89 27.14
CA TYR A 146 9.50 -16.80 27.54
C TYR A 146 9.97 -17.95 28.45
N PRO A 147 9.24 -18.38 29.51
CA PRO A 147 9.71 -19.48 30.36
C PRO A 147 9.83 -20.81 29.60
N GLN A 148 8.95 -21.05 28.64
CA GLN A 148 9.02 -22.23 27.80
C GLN A 148 10.24 -22.21 26.90
N VAL A 149 10.45 -21.11 26.17
CA VAL A 149 11.61 -20.96 25.27
C VAL A 149 12.94 -21.08 26.04
N LEU A 150 13.04 -20.47 27.23
CA LEU A 150 14.23 -20.57 28.07
C LEU A 150 14.48 -22.02 28.56
N ASN A 151 13.43 -22.71 29.02
CA ASN A 151 13.54 -24.07 29.54
C ASN A 151 13.82 -25.11 28.45
N GLU A 152 13.33 -24.89 27.24
CA GLU A 152 13.59 -25.75 26.08
C GLU A 152 14.93 -25.46 25.41
N GLY A 153 15.69 -24.45 25.89
CA GLY A 153 17.00 -24.07 25.33
C GLY A 153 16.91 -23.31 24.02
N GLY A 154 15.76 -22.70 23.73
CA GLY A 154 15.54 -21.88 22.54
C GLY A 154 16.23 -20.52 22.59
N LEU A 155 16.74 -20.10 23.77
CA LEU A 155 17.58 -18.93 23.94
C LEU A 155 18.97 -19.37 24.38
N GLN A 156 20.02 -18.94 23.66
CA GLN A 156 21.40 -19.32 23.96
C GLN A 156 22.34 -18.14 23.81
N LEU A 157 23.29 -17.98 24.73
CA LEU A 157 24.40 -17.08 24.53
C LEU A 157 25.39 -17.71 23.54
N GLN A 158 25.77 -16.97 22.51
CA GLN A 158 26.69 -17.38 21.45
C GLN A 158 27.81 -16.36 21.28
N PHE A 159 28.87 -16.78 20.60
CA PHE A 159 30.01 -15.91 20.28
C PHE A 159 30.29 -15.95 18.77
N ASP A 160 30.35 -14.79 18.16
CA ASP A 160 30.76 -14.61 16.77
C ASP A 160 32.24 -14.32 16.66
N ALA A 161 32.99 -15.28 16.15
CA ALA A 161 34.46 -15.17 16.01
C ALA A 161 34.89 -14.17 14.92
N GLU A 162 34.03 -13.82 13.97
CA GLU A 162 34.34 -12.85 12.91
C GLU A 162 34.23 -11.42 13.44
N THR A 163 33.24 -11.15 14.25
CA THR A 163 33.01 -9.83 14.82
C THR A 163 33.67 -9.65 16.19
N GLY A 164 33.93 -10.75 16.92
CA GLY A 164 34.44 -10.73 18.30
C GLY A 164 33.38 -10.33 19.31
N SER A 165 32.11 -10.63 19.03
CA SER A 165 30.99 -10.20 19.84
C SER A 165 30.15 -11.37 20.37
N PHE A 166 29.58 -11.17 21.57
CA PHE A 166 28.56 -12.07 22.12
C PHE A 166 27.16 -11.61 21.72
N TYR A 167 26.28 -12.58 21.51
CA TYR A 167 24.89 -12.34 21.21
C TYR A 167 24.01 -13.48 21.75
N PHE A 168 22.75 -13.18 21.98
CA PHE A 168 21.74 -14.21 22.23
C PHE A 168 21.11 -14.64 20.92
N SER A 169 20.97 -15.94 20.70
CA SER A 169 20.30 -16.51 19.54
C SER A 169 18.92 -17.04 19.89
N HIS A 170 17.98 -16.85 19.01
CA HIS A 170 16.68 -17.51 18.98
C HIS A 170 16.30 -17.77 17.52
N HIS A 171 16.30 -19.03 17.09
CA HIS A 171 16.24 -19.37 15.66
C HIS A 171 17.29 -18.60 14.85
N ASP A 172 16.90 -17.89 13.80
CA ASP A 172 17.77 -17.07 12.96
C ASP A 172 18.00 -15.66 13.51
N GLN A 173 17.35 -15.30 14.63
CA GLN A 173 17.48 -13.99 15.22
C GLN A 173 18.70 -13.89 16.12
N ARG A 174 19.34 -12.71 16.11
CA ARG A 174 20.50 -12.39 16.93
C ARG A 174 20.24 -11.10 17.71
N TYR A 175 20.45 -11.16 19.03
CA TYR A 175 20.29 -10.03 19.94
C TYR A 175 21.64 -9.75 20.60
N PRO A 176 22.24 -8.56 20.44
CA PRO A 176 23.58 -8.29 20.93
C PRO A 176 23.63 -8.29 22.46
N LEU A 177 24.73 -8.72 23.04
CA LEU A 177 25.04 -8.50 24.44
C LEU A 177 25.32 -7.00 24.66
N ALA A 178 24.75 -6.40 25.69
CA ALA A 178 25.01 -5.01 26.05
C ALA A 178 26.47 -4.79 26.34
N ILE A 179 27.04 -3.71 25.81
CA ILE A 179 28.52 -3.48 25.83
C ILE A 179 29.08 -3.40 27.25
N GLU A 180 28.36 -2.77 28.16
CA GLU A 180 28.79 -2.63 29.56
C GLU A 180 28.83 -3.95 30.35
N LEU A 181 28.17 -5.01 29.86
CA LEU A 181 28.09 -6.31 30.51
C LEU A 181 29.25 -7.26 30.13
N TYR A 182 30.04 -6.92 29.09
CA TYR A 182 31.16 -7.75 28.66
C TYR A 182 32.15 -8.07 29.78
N PRO A 183 32.59 -7.10 30.64
CA PRO A 183 33.50 -7.41 31.74
C PRO A 183 32.94 -8.45 32.71
N GLU A 184 31.65 -8.38 33.05
CA GLU A 184 30.97 -9.33 33.93
C GLU A 184 30.89 -10.72 33.32
N VAL A 185 30.46 -10.79 32.05
CA VAL A 185 30.29 -12.03 31.28
C VAL A 185 31.68 -12.73 31.14
N LEU A 186 32.70 -12.00 30.76
CA LEU A 186 34.07 -12.55 30.58
C LEU A 186 34.67 -13.08 31.87
N ARG A 187 34.38 -12.46 33.04
CA ARG A 187 34.86 -12.92 34.35
C ARG A 187 34.31 -14.26 34.77
N GLN A 188 33.24 -14.77 34.18
CA GLN A 188 32.69 -16.09 34.52
C GLN A 188 33.67 -17.25 34.26
N ALA A 189 34.54 -17.10 33.28
CA ALA A 189 35.54 -18.12 32.96
C ALA A 189 36.78 -18.09 33.88
N ALA A 190 36.99 -17.03 34.65
CA ALA A 190 38.10 -16.84 35.60
C ALA A 190 39.51 -17.16 35.01
N THR A 191 39.77 -16.90 33.72
CA THR A 191 40.98 -17.22 33.00
C THR A 191 41.87 -16.00 32.75
N ALA A 192 43.20 -16.17 32.82
CA ALA A 192 44.16 -15.09 32.57
C ALA A 192 44.10 -14.56 31.13
N GLN A 193 43.70 -15.40 30.17
CA GLN A 193 43.60 -15.07 28.75
C GLN A 193 42.61 -13.94 28.47
N LEU A 194 41.54 -13.80 29.28
CA LEU A 194 40.52 -12.79 29.09
C LEU A 194 40.78 -11.45 29.76
N LEU A 195 41.82 -11.34 30.61
CA LEU A 195 42.11 -10.13 31.40
C LEU A 195 42.31 -8.88 30.54
N LEU A 196 42.97 -9.01 29.40
CA LEU A 196 43.20 -7.87 28.48
C LEU A 196 41.86 -7.40 27.85
N ALA A 197 41.00 -8.32 27.44
CA ALA A 197 39.65 -7.98 26.91
C ALA A 197 38.79 -7.34 28.00
N ILE A 198 38.80 -7.91 29.23
CA ILE A 198 38.06 -7.33 30.36
C ILE A 198 38.50 -5.88 30.61
N ALA A 199 39.80 -5.61 30.70
CA ALA A 199 40.32 -4.26 30.93
C ALA A 199 39.97 -3.30 29.78
N ALA A 200 39.98 -3.77 28.54
CA ALA A 200 39.57 -2.98 27.37
C ALA A 200 38.12 -2.57 27.44
N TYR A 201 37.19 -3.50 27.77
CA TYR A 201 35.77 -3.17 27.91
C TYR A 201 35.49 -2.27 29.13
N GLU A 202 36.20 -2.45 30.27
CA GLU A 202 36.11 -1.55 31.44
C GLU A 202 36.52 -0.10 31.11
N HIS A 203 37.47 0.07 30.19
CA HIS A 203 37.95 1.39 29.78
C HIS A 203 36.91 2.17 28.98
N ILE A 204 36.01 1.50 28.26
CA ILE A 204 34.96 2.14 27.41
C ILE A 204 34.14 3.17 28.19
N GLY A 205 33.81 2.87 29.44
CA GLY A 205 33.05 3.76 30.31
C GLY A 205 33.72 5.11 30.59
N GLN A 206 35.05 5.20 30.40
CA GLN A 206 35.86 6.39 30.67
C GLN A 206 35.98 7.31 29.44
N GLU A 207 35.61 6.83 28.25
CA GLU A 207 35.66 7.59 27.01
C GLU A 207 34.60 8.73 26.97
N PRO A 208 34.96 9.94 26.47
CA PRO A 208 34.13 11.13 26.68
C PRO A 208 32.89 11.21 25.77
N GLY A 209 32.84 10.45 24.68
CA GLY A 209 31.76 10.57 23.70
C GLY A 209 31.49 9.29 22.94
N TRP A 210 30.35 9.24 22.26
CA TRP A 210 29.90 8.06 21.50
C TRP A 210 30.95 7.57 20.48
N PRO A 211 31.59 8.44 19.63
CA PRO A 211 32.60 7.96 18.67
C PRO A 211 33.80 7.31 19.32
N GLN A 212 34.27 7.85 20.44
CA GLN A 212 35.40 7.31 21.18
C GLN A 212 35.06 6.00 21.89
N LYS A 213 33.86 5.94 22.51
CA LYS A 213 33.30 4.71 23.10
C LYS A 213 33.18 3.60 22.07
N HIS A 214 32.67 3.91 20.89
CA HIS A 214 32.49 2.95 19.82
C HIS A 214 33.84 2.44 19.29
N ALA A 215 34.83 3.33 19.07
CA ALA A 215 36.18 2.94 18.67
C ALA A 215 36.88 2.08 19.73
N ALA A 216 36.67 2.36 21.02
CA ALA A 216 37.19 1.55 22.10
C ALA A 216 36.52 0.16 22.16
N ALA A 217 35.21 0.08 21.89
CA ALA A 217 34.50 -1.19 21.80
C ALA A 217 34.97 -2.03 20.60
N ASP A 218 35.20 -1.41 19.44
CA ASP A 218 35.80 -2.09 18.29
C ASP A 218 37.21 -2.65 18.58
N ALA A 219 38.01 -1.88 19.30
CA ALA A 219 39.33 -2.33 19.73
C ALA A 219 39.22 -3.51 20.71
N ALA A 220 38.29 -3.48 21.66
CA ALA A 220 38.06 -4.58 22.59
C ALA A 220 37.53 -5.84 21.87
N ALA A 221 36.61 -5.69 20.91
CA ALA A 221 36.14 -6.78 20.06
C ALA A 221 37.28 -7.37 19.21
N HIS A 222 38.23 -6.54 18.74
CA HIS A 222 39.41 -7.02 18.03
C HIS A 222 40.29 -7.93 18.92
N ILE A 223 40.42 -7.64 20.21
CA ILE A 223 41.10 -8.53 21.15
C ILE A 223 40.38 -9.88 21.23
N LEU A 224 39.08 -9.89 21.37
CA LEU A 224 38.30 -11.13 21.41
C LEU A 224 38.38 -11.93 20.10
N ARG A 225 38.42 -11.27 18.95
CA ARG A 225 38.68 -11.93 17.65
C ARG A 225 40.06 -12.61 17.64
N GLY A 226 41.06 -11.94 18.14
CA GLY A 226 42.41 -12.51 18.25
C GLY A 226 42.40 -13.76 19.13
N LEU A 227 41.84 -13.67 20.32
CA LEU A 227 41.69 -14.79 21.25
C LEU A 227 40.95 -15.97 20.64
N ALA A 228 39.92 -15.73 19.85
CA ALA A 228 39.15 -16.78 19.20
C ALA A 228 39.97 -17.60 18.17
N GLN A 229 41.08 -17.07 17.67
CA GLN A 229 42.01 -17.77 16.76
C GLN A 229 43.07 -18.63 17.51
N GLU A 230 43.24 -18.44 18.82
CA GLU A 230 44.16 -19.15 19.65
C GLU A 230 43.46 -20.29 20.41
N THR A 231 44.10 -21.46 20.56
CA THR A 231 43.48 -22.61 21.21
C THR A 231 43.11 -22.33 22.68
N GLU A 232 43.97 -21.66 23.43
CA GLU A 232 43.68 -21.33 24.83
C GLU A 232 42.67 -20.20 24.96
N GLY A 233 42.72 -19.21 24.06
CA GLY A 233 41.74 -18.13 23.98
C GLY A 233 40.34 -18.65 23.63
N ARG A 234 40.25 -19.56 22.66
CA ARG A 234 38.99 -20.21 22.30
C ARG A 234 38.43 -21.02 23.48
N ALA A 235 39.28 -21.80 24.15
CA ALA A 235 38.84 -22.55 25.32
C ALA A 235 38.35 -21.64 26.47
N ALA A 236 38.94 -20.44 26.62
CA ALA A 236 38.46 -19.45 27.58
C ALA A 236 37.11 -18.88 27.21
N ILE A 237 36.86 -18.60 25.92
CA ILE A 237 35.54 -18.15 25.41
C ILE A 237 34.51 -19.26 25.59
N ASP A 238 34.86 -20.52 25.27
CA ASP A 238 33.94 -21.66 25.43
C ASP A 238 33.57 -21.87 26.92
N ALA A 239 34.50 -21.60 27.85
CA ALA A 239 34.22 -21.62 29.28
C ALA A 239 33.26 -20.51 29.73
N VAL A 240 33.33 -19.32 29.11
CA VAL A 240 32.31 -18.27 29.30
C VAL A 240 30.95 -18.74 28.84
N LEU A 241 30.85 -19.31 27.64
CA LEU A 241 29.60 -19.83 27.12
C LEU A 241 28.99 -20.95 27.99
N ALA A 242 29.84 -21.83 28.51
CA ALA A 242 29.46 -22.91 29.42
C ALA A 242 28.77 -22.43 30.71
N ALA A 243 29.15 -21.23 31.20
CA ALA A 243 28.55 -20.64 32.41
C ALA A 243 27.10 -20.23 32.21
N TYR A 244 26.66 -20.08 30.97
CA TYR A 244 25.30 -19.71 30.57
C TYR A 244 24.61 -20.81 29.75
N ALA A 245 25.10 -22.03 29.76
CA ALA A 245 24.59 -23.10 28.93
C ALA A 245 23.16 -23.53 29.36
N VAL A 246 22.26 -23.65 28.42
CA VAL A 246 20.87 -24.14 28.62
C VAL A 246 20.64 -25.49 27.92
N VAL A 247 21.59 -25.93 27.10
CA VAL A 247 21.62 -27.22 26.41
C VAL A 247 23.00 -27.87 26.52
N GLY A 248 23.09 -29.19 26.32
CA GLY A 248 24.34 -29.93 26.37
C GLY A 248 24.76 -30.31 27.79
N GLU A 249 26.02 -30.83 27.96
CA GLU A 249 26.50 -31.38 29.21
C GLU A 249 26.69 -30.34 30.33
N ALA A 250 26.94 -29.08 30.00
CA ALA A 250 27.10 -27.98 30.95
C ALA A 250 25.76 -27.41 31.46
N ALA A 251 24.64 -27.75 30.84
CA ALA A 251 23.33 -27.19 31.17
C ALA A 251 22.79 -27.71 32.51
N ASN A 252 22.41 -26.79 33.39
CA ASN A 252 21.78 -27.09 34.69
C ASN A 252 20.93 -25.88 35.14
N ASP A 253 20.27 -25.98 36.27
CA ASP A 253 19.40 -24.93 36.79
C ASP A 253 20.17 -23.63 37.13
N GLN A 254 21.44 -23.74 37.56
CA GLN A 254 22.27 -22.62 37.89
C GLN A 254 22.68 -21.82 36.62
N THR A 255 23.09 -22.51 35.56
CA THR A 255 23.47 -21.88 34.28
C THR A 255 22.25 -21.27 33.59
N ARG A 256 21.07 -21.92 33.70
CA ARG A 256 19.80 -21.36 33.18
C ARG A 256 19.37 -20.10 33.95
N THR A 257 19.52 -20.10 35.27
CA THR A 257 19.26 -18.91 36.10
C THR A 257 20.25 -17.79 35.77
N ALA A 258 21.52 -18.10 35.56
CA ALA A 258 22.51 -17.11 35.15
C ALA A 258 22.18 -16.49 33.79
N LEU A 259 21.76 -17.30 32.80
CA LEU A 259 21.32 -16.79 31.51
C LEU A 259 20.08 -15.89 31.65
N HIS A 260 19.10 -16.29 32.45
CA HIS A 260 17.92 -15.46 32.71
C HIS A 260 18.30 -14.10 33.32
N GLN A 261 19.15 -14.11 34.34
CA GLN A 261 19.64 -12.87 34.98
C GLN A 261 20.39 -11.99 33.99
N LEU A 262 21.23 -12.56 33.13
CA LEU A 262 21.95 -11.81 32.09
C LEU A 262 20.98 -11.21 31.06
N LEU A 263 19.92 -11.92 30.64
CA LEU A 263 18.89 -11.43 29.73
C LEU A 263 18.10 -10.27 30.36
N GLU A 264 17.81 -10.32 31.66
CA GLU A 264 17.13 -9.24 32.36
C GLU A 264 17.98 -7.95 32.51
N LEU A 265 19.29 -8.02 32.31
CA LEU A 265 20.17 -6.83 32.33
C LEU A 265 20.33 -6.14 30.97
N GLN A 266 19.79 -6.70 29.89
CA GLN A 266 19.91 -6.12 28.56
C GLN A 266 19.08 -4.84 28.40
N HIS A 267 19.41 -3.99 27.40
CA HIS A 267 18.65 -2.79 27.02
C HIS A 267 17.35 -3.12 26.29
N TYR A 268 17.04 -4.38 26.17
CA TYR A 268 15.80 -4.89 25.57
C TYR A 268 15.24 -6.01 26.43
N ARG A 269 13.95 -6.32 26.18
CA ARG A 269 13.25 -7.43 26.81
C ARG A 269 12.64 -8.31 25.75
N LEU A 270 13.05 -9.58 25.72
CA LEU A 270 12.47 -10.59 24.85
C LEU A 270 11.15 -11.08 25.40
N THR A 271 10.10 -11.14 24.57
CA THR A 271 8.79 -11.63 24.96
C THR A 271 8.13 -12.42 23.83
N TRP A 272 7.08 -13.14 24.17
CA TRP A 272 6.26 -13.86 23.22
C TRP A 272 5.65 -12.90 22.20
N TRP A 273 5.66 -13.28 20.91
CA TRP A 273 5.23 -12.41 19.83
C TRP A 273 3.77 -11.89 19.97
N ARG A 274 2.91 -12.66 20.68
CA ARG A 274 1.52 -12.24 20.93
C ARG A 274 1.38 -11.02 21.84
N ASN A 275 2.41 -10.71 22.62
CA ASN A 275 2.39 -9.51 23.48
C ASN A 275 2.67 -8.21 22.71
N ALA A 276 3.04 -8.31 21.42
CA ALA A 276 3.36 -7.13 20.60
C ALA A 276 2.24 -6.08 20.59
N ALA A 277 1.02 -6.53 20.37
CA ALA A 277 -0.14 -5.64 20.26
C ALA A 277 -0.47 -4.89 21.56
N ASP A 278 -0.12 -5.49 22.70
CA ASP A 278 -0.48 -4.97 24.02
C ASP A 278 0.61 -4.13 24.69
N GLU A 279 1.89 -4.48 24.46
CA GLU A 279 3.00 -4.00 25.30
C GLU A 279 4.14 -3.31 24.54
N ILE A 280 4.14 -3.33 23.19
CA ILE A 280 5.24 -2.73 22.42
C ILE A 280 5.40 -1.24 22.74
N ASN A 281 6.64 -0.81 22.99
CA ASN A 281 6.94 0.56 23.40
C ASN A 281 7.70 1.36 22.33
N TRP A 282 7.50 0.99 21.07
CA TRP A 282 8.02 1.73 19.93
C TRP A 282 7.00 1.73 18.78
N ARG A 283 7.02 2.74 17.92
CA ARG A 283 6.08 2.88 16.82
C ARG A 283 6.36 1.86 15.73
N ARG A 284 5.32 1.12 15.34
CA ARG A 284 5.36 0.18 14.21
C ARG A 284 4.85 0.85 12.93
N PHE A 285 5.22 0.27 11.79
CA PHE A 285 4.48 0.49 10.55
C PHE A 285 3.23 -0.38 10.57
N PHE A 286 2.06 0.26 10.65
CA PHE A 286 0.79 -0.41 10.92
C PHE A 286 0.89 -1.34 12.17
N GLU A 287 0.58 -2.63 11.98
CA GLU A 287 0.69 -3.66 13.03
C GLU A 287 1.91 -4.58 12.85
N VAL A 288 2.83 -4.25 11.91
CA VAL A 288 3.98 -5.07 11.56
C VAL A 288 5.11 -4.85 12.56
N SER A 289 5.33 -5.84 13.44
CA SER A 289 6.37 -5.76 14.48
C SER A 289 7.80 -5.87 13.95
N ASP A 290 7.99 -6.07 12.65
CA ASP A 290 9.30 -6.13 11.99
C ASP A 290 9.72 -4.80 11.37
N LEU A 291 8.90 -3.76 11.46
CA LEU A 291 9.12 -2.46 10.84
C LEU A 291 8.98 -1.35 11.89
N ALA A 292 10.11 -0.78 12.30
CA ALA A 292 10.13 0.27 13.32
C ALA A 292 10.08 1.67 12.71
N GLY A 293 9.26 2.52 13.32
CA GLY A 293 9.13 3.92 12.93
C GLY A 293 10.43 4.70 13.13
N VAL A 294 10.74 5.56 12.17
CA VAL A 294 11.92 6.43 12.14
C VAL A 294 11.51 7.87 12.39
N ARG A 295 12.31 8.61 13.17
CA ARG A 295 12.05 10.00 13.54
C ARG A 295 12.71 10.98 12.56
N VAL A 296 12.21 10.94 11.32
CA VAL A 296 12.77 11.73 10.21
C VAL A 296 12.58 13.26 10.39
N GLU A 297 11.79 13.70 11.33
CA GLU A 297 11.68 15.10 11.75
C GLU A 297 12.99 15.63 12.37
N GLN A 298 13.86 14.73 12.86
CA GLN A 298 15.20 15.11 13.35
C GLN A 298 16.17 15.33 12.19
N GLU A 299 16.93 16.43 12.24
CA GLU A 299 17.87 16.83 11.17
C GLU A 299 18.88 15.73 10.83
N GLY A 300 19.52 15.15 11.83
CA GLY A 300 20.53 14.09 11.63
C GLY A 300 19.96 12.83 11.00
N VAL A 301 18.71 12.49 11.34
CA VAL A 301 17.99 11.36 10.78
C VAL A 301 17.62 11.63 9.33
N PHE A 302 17.02 12.80 9.05
CA PHE A 302 16.65 13.23 7.70
C PHE A 302 17.85 13.20 6.75
N GLU A 303 18.96 13.84 7.09
CA GLU A 303 20.16 13.86 6.23
C GLU A 303 20.77 12.47 6.04
N SER A 304 20.75 11.61 7.07
CA SER A 304 21.32 10.26 6.98
C SER A 304 20.45 9.30 6.17
N THR A 305 19.13 9.35 6.33
CA THR A 305 18.21 8.49 5.58
C THR A 305 18.08 8.88 4.12
N HIS A 306 18.31 10.16 3.80
CA HIS A 306 18.21 10.69 2.42
C HIS A 306 19.57 10.89 1.75
N ALA A 307 20.69 10.59 2.41
CA ALA A 307 22.02 10.85 1.87
C ALA A 307 22.24 10.26 0.47
N LEU A 308 21.80 9.02 0.25
CA LEU A 308 21.86 8.37 -1.07
C LEU A 308 20.95 9.06 -2.09
N VAL A 309 19.71 9.40 -1.73
CA VAL A 309 18.78 10.11 -2.59
C VAL A 309 19.34 11.45 -3.05
N PHE A 310 19.89 12.22 -2.11
CA PHE A 310 20.48 13.53 -2.40
C PHE A 310 21.67 13.42 -3.34
N ARG A 311 22.55 12.44 -3.13
CA ARG A 311 23.69 12.18 -3.99
C ARG A 311 23.26 11.76 -5.39
N LEU A 312 22.32 10.81 -5.50
CA LEU A 312 21.81 10.34 -6.79
C LEU A 312 21.10 11.48 -7.56
N TYR A 313 20.36 12.33 -6.86
CA TYR A 313 19.72 13.49 -7.46
C TYR A 313 20.75 14.52 -7.95
N GLN A 314 21.75 14.85 -7.12
CA GLN A 314 22.82 15.77 -7.47
C GLN A 314 23.65 15.28 -8.66
N GLU A 315 23.91 13.97 -8.75
CA GLU A 315 24.59 13.36 -9.89
C GLU A 315 23.74 13.28 -11.17
N GLY A 316 22.45 13.63 -11.10
CA GLY A 316 21.53 13.58 -12.23
C GLY A 316 21.02 12.19 -12.56
N LEU A 317 21.12 11.24 -11.63
CA LEU A 317 20.70 9.86 -11.83
C LEU A 317 19.21 9.65 -11.59
N ILE A 318 18.56 10.54 -10.84
CA ILE A 318 17.11 10.53 -10.60
C ILE A 318 16.53 11.90 -10.84
N ASP A 319 15.24 11.97 -11.20
CA ASP A 319 14.55 13.22 -11.54
C ASP A 319 13.49 13.61 -10.52
N GLY A 320 13.11 12.69 -9.67
CA GLY A 320 12.13 12.91 -8.63
C GLY A 320 11.98 11.73 -7.66
N VAL A 321 11.07 11.90 -6.70
CA VAL A 321 10.78 10.92 -5.67
C VAL A 321 9.28 10.78 -5.43
N ARG A 322 8.88 9.57 -5.06
CA ARG A 322 7.59 9.29 -4.46
C ARG A 322 7.82 8.97 -2.98
N ILE A 323 7.09 9.63 -2.12
CA ILE A 323 7.20 9.49 -0.67
C ILE A 323 6.16 8.47 -0.20
N ASP A 324 6.65 7.35 0.34
CA ASP A 324 5.85 6.29 0.93
C ASP A 324 5.26 6.74 2.27
N HIS A 325 3.98 6.41 2.48
CA HIS A 325 3.28 6.57 3.76
C HIS A 325 3.50 7.92 4.45
N ILE A 326 3.27 9.01 3.71
CA ILE A 326 3.50 10.37 4.21
C ILE A 326 2.73 10.67 5.51
N ASP A 327 1.53 10.10 5.67
CA ASP A 327 0.67 10.30 6.84
C ASP A 327 1.23 9.66 8.14
N GLY A 328 2.23 8.79 8.04
CA GLY A 328 2.91 8.20 9.21
C GLY A 328 3.96 9.11 9.85
N LEU A 329 4.41 10.17 9.17
CA LEU A 329 5.44 11.08 9.67
C LEU A 329 4.93 11.96 10.82
N ALA A 330 5.82 12.46 11.65
CA ALA A 330 5.46 13.37 12.75
C ALA A 330 4.86 14.67 12.19
N ASP A 331 5.51 15.29 11.21
CA ASP A 331 5.05 16.50 10.50
C ASP A 331 5.23 16.32 8.98
N PRO A 332 4.20 15.87 8.26
CA PRO A 332 4.23 15.70 6.81
C PRO A 332 4.52 16.98 6.02
N ALA A 333 3.95 18.11 6.44
CA ALA A 333 4.10 19.38 5.75
C ALA A 333 5.54 19.88 5.84
N ALA A 334 6.11 19.94 7.05
CA ALA A 334 7.49 20.36 7.27
C ALA A 334 8.47 19.43 6.54
N TYR A 335 8.22 18.12 6.53
CA TYR A 335 9.03 17.15 5.78
C TYR A 335 9.02 17.44 4.28
N CYS A 336 7.86 17.63 3.67
CA CYS A 336 7.73 17.90 2.23
C CYS A 336 8.42 19.21 1.84
N ILE A 337 8.21 20.28 2.62
CA ILE A 337 8.86 21.59 2.40
C ILE A 337 10.38 21.45 2.48
N LYS A 338 10.89 20.77 3.52
CA LYS A 338 12.32 20.55 3.72
C LYS A 338 12.94 19.74 2.57
N LEU A 339 12.28 18.66 2.16
CA LEU A 339 12.72 17.84 1.04
C LEU A 339 12.78 18.63 -0.26
N ARG A 340 11.73 19.41 -0.57
CA ARG A 340 11.69 20.31 -1.73
C ARG A 340 12.87 21.28 -1.72
N GLN A 341 13.07 22.01 -0.65
CA GLN A 341 14.15 22.99 -0.51
C GLN A 341 15.53 22.33 -0.66
N ARG A 342 15.70 21.14 -0.09
CA ARG A 342 16.96 20.40 -0.18
C ARG A 342 17.25 19.97 -1.61
N LEU A 343 16.29 19.41 -2.32
CA LEU A 343 16.42 18.98 -3.71
C LEU A 343 16.61 20.18 -4.66
N GLU A 344 15.91 21.31 -4.46
CA GLU A 344 16.11 22.54 -5.24
C GLU A 344 17.50 23.11 -5.05
N THR A 345 18.04 23.08 -3.84
CA THR A 345 19.45 23.47 -3.59
C THR A 345 20.41 22.59 -4.37
N LEU A 346 20.20 21.28 -4.37
CA LEU A 346 21.04 20.34 -5.12
C LEU A 346 20.81 20.42 -6.62
N HIS A 347 19.66 20.90 -7.08
CA HIS A 347 19.34 21.05 -8.50
C HIS A 347 20.35 21.94 -9.21
N THR A 348 20.81 22.99 -8.55
CA THR A 348 21.81 23.93 -9.11
C THR A 348 23.19 23.27 -9.32
N LEU A 349 23.43 22.13 -8.71
CA LEU A 349 24.70 21.38 -8.77
C LEU A 349 24.64 20.21 -9.76
N ARG A 350 23.50 19.97 -10.39
CA ARG A 350 23.35 18.89 -11.38
C ARG A 350 24.22 19.15 -12.62
N PRO A 351 24.73 18.08 -13.28
CA PRO A 351 25.50 18.23 -14.52
C PRO A 351 24.67 18.93 -15.60
N ALA A 352 25.29 19.89 -16.31
CA ALA A 352 24.70 20.50 -17.49
C ALA A 352 24.54 19.47 -18.62
N GLY A 353 23.32 19.22 -19.10
CA GLY A 353 23.14 18.32 -20.24
C GLY A 353 21.91 17.43 -20.19
N ARG A 354 20.80 17.83 -20.08
CA ARG A 354 19.39 17.46 -20.24
C ARG A 354 18.62 18.61 -19.61
N ASP A 355 17.72 19.23 -20.27
CA ASP A 355 16.79 20.24 -19.76
C ASP A 355 16.97 20.71 -18.29
N ALA A 356 18.14 20.46 -17.73
CA ALA A 356 18.54 20.67 -16.34
C ALA A 356 18.38 22.11 -15.89
N ALA A 357 18.33 23.06 -16.84
CA ALA A 357 18.09 24.45 -16.52
C ALA A 357 16.60 24.77 -16.30
N ASN A 358 15.68 23.90 -16.69
CA ASN A 358 14.25 24.17 -16.72
C ASN A 358 13.36 23.14 -16.01
N SER A 359 13.89 22.09 -15.37
CA SER A 359 13.08 21.12 -14.62
C SER A 359 13.25 21.31 -13.12
N SER A 360 12.18 21.41 -12.35
CA SER A 360 12.21 21.28 -10.88
C SER A 360 12.16 19.80 -10.46
N PRO A 361 12.64 19.44 -9.24
CA PRO A 361 12.48 18.07 -8.74
C PRO A 361 11.00 17.67 -8.72
N TYR A 362 10.66 16.49 -9.27
CA TYR A 362 9.30 15.97 -9.23
C TYR A 362 9.08 15.23 -7.90
N ILE A 363 8.12 15.69 -7.08
CA ILE A 363 7.85 15.13 -5.76
C ILE A 363 6.37 14.80 -5.64
N ILE A 364 6.06 13.52 -5.45
CA ILE A 364 4.69 13.06 -5.19
C ILE A 364 4.62 12.32 -3.86
N VAL A 365 3.45 12.35 -3.27
CA VAL A 365 3.19 11.68 -1.98
C VAL A 365 2.18 10.55 -2.14
N GLU A 366 2.43 9.45 -1.46
CA GLU A 366 1.38 8.48 -1.21
C GLU A 366 0.50 9.01 -0.08
N LYS A 367 -0.69 9.40 -0.47
CA LYS A 367 -1.74 9.84 0.44
C LYS A 367 -3.08 9.35 -0.05
N ILE A 368 -3.81 8.72 0.86
CA ILE A 368 -5.20 8.33 0.61
C ILE A 368 -6.09 9.49 1.02
N LEU A 369 -6.78 10.06 0.04
CA LEU A 369 -7.72 11.15 0.23
C LEU A 369 -9.13 10.60 0.40
N ALA A 370 -9.86 11.08 1.42
CA ALA A 370 -11.30 10.84 1.52
C ALA A 370 -12.04 11.55 0.36
N ALA A 371 -13.28 11.14 0.07
CA ALA A 371 -14.05 11.62 -1.09
C ALA A 371 -14.20 13.15 -1.19
N ASP A 372 -14.19 13.82 -0.02
CA ASP A 372 -14.33 15.28 0.10
C ASP A 372 -13.05 15.94 0.67
N GLU A 373 -11.93 15.21 0.66
CA GLU A 373 -10.61 15.70 1.06
C GLU A 373 -9.80 16.13 -0.17
N SER A 374 -9.07 17.24 -0.06
CA SER A 374 -8.12 17.71 -1.06
C SER A 374 -6.70 17.70 -0.50
N LEU A 375 -5.73 17.41 -1.37
CA LEU A 375 -4.32 17.55 -1.01
C LEU A 375 -4.01 19.01 -0.66
N ARG A 376 -3.18 19.23 0.33
CA ARG A 376 -2.81 20.55 0.80
C ARG A 376 -1.81 21.21 -0.13
N SER A 377 -2.12 22.40 -0.59
CA SER A 377 -1.28 23.16 -1.54
C SER A 377 0.02 23.72 -0.91
N ASP A 378 0.05 23.85 0.42
CA ASP A 378 1.21 24.33 1.19
C ASP A 378 2.31 23.27 1.40
N TRP A 379 2.08 22.02 1.01
CA TRP A 379 3.10 20.95 1.12
C TRP A 379 4.20 21.05 0.07
N THR A 380 4.07 21.91 -0.92
CA THR A 380 5.08 22.12 -1.99
C THR A 380 5.44 20.85 -2.78
N VAL A 381 4.48 19.95 -2.95
CA VAL A 381 4.58 18.71 -3.75
C VAL A 381 3.85 18.89 -5.09
N ASP A 382 4.14 18.02 -6.06
CA ASP A 382 3.52 18.08 -7.39
C ASP A 382 2.16 17.35 -7.45
N GLY A 383 1.85 16.53 -6.43
CA GLY A 383 0.58 15.82 -6.29
C GLY A 383 0.68 14.52 -5.50
N THR A 384 -0.34 13.68 -5.67
CA THR A 384 -0.45 12.36 -5.09
C THR A 384 -0.05 11.26 -6.08
N THR A 385 0.00 10.00 -5.61
CA THR A 385 0.13 8.80 -6.44
C THR A 385 -1.14 8.46 -7.23
N GLY A 386 -2.27 9.15 -7.00
CA GLY A 386 -3.48 9.07 -7.83
C GLY A 386 -4.51 8.03 -7.41
N TYR A 387 -4.55 7.60 -6.16
CA TYR A 387 -5.61 6.72 -5.67
C TYR A 387 -7.01 7.35 -5.79
N GLU A 388 -7.12 8.66 -5.58
CA GLU A 388 -8.36 9.40 -5.78
C GLU A 388 -8.82 9.37 -7.25
N PHE A 389 -7.90 9.38 -8.22
CA PHE A 389 -8.25 9.21 -9.62
C PHE A 389 -8.73 7.80 -9.91
N MET A 390 -8.08 6.79 -9.34
CA MET A 390 -8.47 5.39 -9.45
C MET A 390 -9.92 5.17 -8.96
N ASP A 391 -10.29 5.78 -7.82
CA ASP A 391 -11.65 5.76 -7.32
C ASP A 391 -12.63 6.50 -8.25
N GLN A 392 -12.30 7.72 -8.65
CA GLN A 392 -13.16 8.58 -9.50
C GLN A 392 -13.46 7.93 -10.85
N VAL A 393 -12.42 7.39 -11.54
CA VAL A 393 -12.60 6.75 -12.84
C VAL A 393 -13.34 5.42 -12.74
N SER A 394 -13.20 4.70 -11.63
CA SER A 394 -14.01 3.52 -11.35
C SER A 394 -15.45 3.92 -11.08
N ALA A 395 -15.70 4.87 -10.18
CA ALA A 395 -17.05 5.28 -9.78
C ALA A 395 -17.90 5.82 -10.94
N VAL A 396 -17.32 6.59 -11.88
CA VAL A 396 -18.08 7.13 -13.03
C VAL A 396 -18.50 6.04 -14.03
N LEU A 397 -17.88 4.87 -13.99
CA LEU A 397 -18.22 3.72 -14.84
C LEU A 397 -19.24 2.76 -14.21
N HIS A 398 -19.72 3.03 -12.99
CA HIS A 398 -20.79 2.27 -12.35
C HIS A 398 -22.16 2.92 -12.61
N ASP A 399 -23.21 2.08 -12.67
CA ASP A 399 -24.58 2.56 -12.77
C ASP A 399 -25.14 2.90 -11.37
N PRO A 400 -25.49 4.16 -11.10
CA PRO A 400 -26.09 4.53 -9.82
C PRO A 400 -27.44 3.82 -9.56
N ALA A 401 -28.18 3.43 -10.61
CA ALA A 401 -29.44 2.70 -10.47
C ALA A 401 -29.27 1.29 -9.88
N GLY A 402 -28.08 0.73 -9.96
CA GLY A 402 -27.72 -0.56 -9.35
C GLY A 402 -27.50 -0.52 -7.84
N ALA A 403 -27.35 0.68 -7.24
CA ALA A 403 -26.91 0.81 -5.84
C ALA A 403 -27.88 0.16 -4.83
N GLU A 404 -29.18 0.50 -4.90
CA GLU A 404 -30.20 -0.05 -4.00
C GLU A 404 -30.49 -1.53 -4.28
N PRO A 405 -30.70 -1.96 -5.54
CA PRO A 405 -30.91 -3.37 -5.84
C PRO A 405 -29.76 -4.28 -5.37
N LEU A 406 -28.52 -3.87 -5.55
CA LEU A 406 -27.36 -4.65 -5.07
C LEU A 406 -27.25 -4.66 -3.55
N ALA A 407 -27.62 -3.59 -2.86
CA ALA A 407 -27.65 -3.56 -1.39
C ALA A 407 -28.72 -4.52 -0.84
N LEU A 408 -29.92 -4.55 -1.45
CA LEU A 408 -30.98 -5.48 -1.10
C LEU A 408 -30.59 -6.93 -1.42
N LEU A 409 -29.93 -7.15 -2.55
CA LEU A 409 -29.43 -8.47 -2.91
C LEU A 409 -28.38 -8.96 -1.90
N TRP A 410 -27.43 -8.12 -1.50
CA TRP A 410 -26.43 -8.44 -0.49
C TRP A 410 -27.09 -8.84 0.82
N ALA A 411 -27.98 -7.99 1.35
CA ALA A 411 -28.68 -8.25 2.60
C ALA A 411 -29.55 -9.54 2.54
N GLY A 412 -30.23 -9.78 1.42
CA GLY A 412 -31.05 -10.97 1.22
C GLY A 412 -30.24 -12.26 1.08
N SER A 413 -29.06 -12.17 0.46
CA SER A 413 -28.21 -13.35 0.19
C SER A 413 -27.30 -13.74 1.36
N THR A 414 -26.93 -12.78 2.22
CA THR A 414 -25.97 -13.01 3.32
C THR A 414 -26.59 -12.85 4.70
N GLY A 415 -27.76 -12.24 4.81
CA GLY A 415 -28.34 -11.85 6.09
C GLY A 415 -27.68 -10.61 6.72
N ASP A 416 -26.60 -10.09 6.13
CA ASP A 416 -25.90 -8.90 6.63
C ASP A 416 -26.61 -7.63 6.15
N THR A 417 -27.18 -6.90 7.09
CA THR A 417 -27.89 -5.63 6.86
C THR A 417 -27.07 -4.41 7.29
N LEU A 418 -25.86 -4.62 7.79
CA LEU A 418 -25.01 -3.52 8.27
C LEU A 418 -24.57 -2.63 7.10
N GLN A 419 -24.65 -1.33 7.32
CA GLN A 419 -24.06 -0.36 6.40
C GLN A 419 -22.55 -0.40 6.49
N PHE A 420 -21.85 -0.09 5.40
CA PHE A 420 -20.38 -0.08 5.36
C PHE A 420 -19.75 0.75 6.49
N ALA A 421 -20.30 1.96 6.74
CA ALA A 421 -19.82 2.82 7.82
C ALA A 421 -19.90 2.15 9.21
N GLN A 422 -20.89 1.26 9.46
CA GLN A 422 -20.99 0.53 10.71
C GLN A 422 -19.94 -0.59 10.77
N GLN A 423 -19.71 -1.31 9.67
CA GLN A 423 -18.64 -2.32 9.57
C GLN A 423 -17.27 -1.69 9.89
N VAL A 424 -17.01 -0.47 9.38
CA VAL A 424 -15.78 0.28 9.68
C VAL A 424 -15.66 0.62 11.18
N LYS A 425 -16.74 1.10 11.80
CA LYS A 425 -16.73 1.44 13.23
C LYS A 425 -16.48 0.22 14.12
N ASP A 426 -17.07 -0.92 13.77
CA ASP A 426 -16.89 -2.16 14.52
C ASP A 426 -15.46 -2.70 14.34
N ALA A 427 -14.90 -2.61 13.14
CA ALA A 427 -13.50 -2.91 12.89
C ALA A 427 -12.56 -2.00 13.72
N ARG A 428 -12.80 -0.69 13.75
CA ARG A 428 -12.01 0.25 14.55
C ARG A 428 -12.03 -0.08 16.04
N ARG A 429 -13.20 -0.40 16.61
CA ARG A 429 -13.29 -0.82 18.02
C ARG A 429 -12.47 -2.07 18.28
N MET A 430 -12.55 -3.05 17.38
CA MET A 430 -11.74 -4.26 17.47
C MET A 430 -10.23 -3.93 17.44
N PHE A 431 -9.77 -3.07 16.53
CA PHE A 431 -8.36 -2.70 16.45
C PHE A 431 -7.85 -1.99 17.70
N LEU A 432 -8.64 -1.08 18.28
CA LEU A 432 -8.28 -0.37 19.52
C LEU A 432 -8.11 -1.31 20.72
N THR A 433 -8.79 -2.44 20.72
CA THR A 433 -8.75 -3.38 21.85
C THR A 433 -7.77 -4.53 21.63
N HIS A 434 -7.31 -4.79 20.39
CA HIS A 434 -6.49 -5.96 20.06
C HIS A 434 -5.18 -5.57 19.35
N ASN A 435 -5.26 -5.02 18.13
CA ASN A 435 -4.06 -4.86 17.30
C ASN A 435 -3.24 -3.59 17.59
N PHE A 436 -3.91 -2.50 18.01
CA PHE A 436 -3.32 -1.20 18.34
C PHE A 436 -3.49 -0.82 19.81
N ALA A 437 -3.60 -1.80 20.69
CA ALA A 437 -3.81 -1.54 22.11
C ALA A 437 -2.64 -0.78 22.73
N SER A 438 -1.40 -1.09 22.36
CA SER A 438 -0.19 -0.41 22.85
C SER A 438 -0.13 1.05 22.36
N GLU A 439 -0.35 1.30 21.08
CA GLU A 439 -0.34 2.66 20.51
C GLU A 439 -1.49 3.52 21.07
N PHE A 440 -2.67 2.92 21.24
CA PHE A 440 -3.81 3.58 21.90
C PHE A 440 -3.50 3.91 23.35
N ASN A 441 -2.89 2.97 24.11
CA ASN A 441 -2.49 3.18 25.48
C ASN A 441 -1.41 4.26 25.59
N ALA A 442 -0.43 4.29 24.69
CA ALA A 442 0.60 5.31 24.65
C ALA A 442 0.04 6.71 24.36
N CYS A 443 -0.93 6.82 23.45
CA CYS A 443 -1.65 8.07 23.20
C CYS A 443 -2.46 8.52 24.42
N ALA A 444 -3.24 7.61 25.01
CA ALA A 444 -4.03 7.90 26.22
C ALA A 444 -3.16 8.28 27.43
N ALA A 445 -2.00 7.63 27.60
CA ALA A 445 -1.03 7.98 28.66
C ALA A 445 -0.44 9.37 28.45
N SER A 446 -0.14 9.77 27.22
CA SER A 446 0.35 11.13 26.91
C SER A 446 -0.71 12.20 27.24
N LEU A 447 -1.96 11.96 26.87
CA LEU A 447 -3.08 12.83 27.22
C LEU A 447 -3.32 12.89 28.75
N HIS A 448 -3.16 11.76 29.42
CA HIS A 448 -3.30 11.72 30.89
C HIS A 448 -2.14 12.44 31.61
N ALA A 449 -0.90 12.32 31.09
CA ALA A 449 0.23 13.11 31.62
C ALA A 449 -0.02 14.61 31.48
N LEU A 450 -0.58 15.07 30.36
CA LEU A 450 -1.00 16.43 30.15
C LEU A 450 -2.10 16.82 31.15
N ALA A 451 -3.13 16.01 31.32
CA ALA A 451 -4.17 16.25 32.32
C ALA A 451 -3.60 16.42 33.74
N ARG A 452 -2.59 15.64 34.10
CA ARG A 452 -1.95 15.69 35.43
C ARG A 452 -1.01 16.88 35.60
N SER A 453 -0.51 17.49 34.55
CA SER A 453 0.38 18.65 34.60
C SER A 453 -0.37 19.96 34.91
N GLU A 454 -1.68 20.01 34.71
CA GLU A 454 -2.49 21.20 34.87
C GLU A 454 -3.47 21.08 36.08
N PRO A 455 -3.47 22.04 37.02
CA PRO A 455 -4.37 21.97 38.18
C PRO A 455 -5.86 21.86 37.82
N ALA A 456 -6.30 22.49 36.75
CA ALA A 456 -7.70 22.50 36.30
C ALA A 456 -8.20 21.13 35.80
N THR A 457 -7.32 20.26 35.33
CA THR A 457 -7.66 18.99 34.69
C THR A 457 -7.11 17.78 35.45
N ARG A 458 -6.35 17.98 36.52
CA ARG A 458 -5.63 16.92 37.25
C ARG A 458 -6.50 15.74 37.74
N ASP A 459 -7.79 15.95 37.89
CA ASP A 459 -8.74 14.94 38.39
C ASP A 459 -9.40 14.14 37.24
N ILE A 460 -9.10 14.46 35.99
CA ILE A 460 -9.57 13.68 34.84
C ILE A 460 -8.85 12.32 34.83
N SER A 461 -9.63 11.26 34.92
CA SER A 461 -9.09 9.91 35.00
C SER A 461 -8.62 9.40 33.63
N LEU A 462 -7.59 8.53 33.63
CA LEU A 462 -7.15 7.84 32.44
C LEU A 462 -8.31 7.09 31.74
N MET A 463 -9.21 6.50 32.49
CA MET A 463 -10.34 5.75 31.92
C MET A 463 -11.36 6.65 31.22
N ALA A 464 -11.60 7.88 31.72
CA ALA A 464 -12.45 8.87 31.03
C ALA A 464 -11.80 9.31 29.72
N ILE A 465 -10.48 9.55 29.71
CA ILE A 465 -9.70 9.86 28.51
C ILE A 465 -9.79 8.71 27.51
N ARG A 466 -9.59 7.47 27.95
CA ARG A 466 -9.67 6.29 27.06
C ARG A 466 -11.03 6.12 26.38
N ARG A 467 -12.13 6.32 27.13
CA ARG A 467 -13.49 6.23 26.54
C ARG A 467 -13.72 7.33 25.50
N ALA A 468 -13.35 8.57 25.83
CA ALA A 468 -13.49 9.70 24.91
C ALA A 468 -12.60 9.54 23.66
N LEU A 469 -11.33 9.17 23.84
CA LEU A 469 -10.38 8.93 22.76
C LEU A 469 -10.83 7.77 21.84
N SER A 470 -11.35 6.68 22.41
CA SER A 470 -11.87 5.56 21.64
C SER A 470 -12.98 5.99 20.69
N GLU A 471 -14.00 6.68 21.18
CA GLU A 471 -15.11 7.09 20.31
C GLU A 471 -14.73 8.22 19.35
N LEU A 472 -13.74 9.05 19.68
CA LEU A 472 -13.17 10.02 18.74
C LEU A 472 -12.50 9.32 17.57
N LEU A 473 -11.64 8.32 17.84
CA LEU A 473 -10.95 7.51 16.81
C LEU A 473 -11.92 6.68 15.97
N VAL A 474 -12.93 6.07 16.59
CA VAL A 474 -13.96 5.28 15.89
C VAL A 474 -14.73 6.12 14.88
N ASN A 475 -14.96 7.40 15.18
CA ASN A 475 -15.74 8.30 14.32
C ASN A 475 -14.87 9.25 13.47
N PHE A 476 -13.55 9.04 13.40
CA PHE A 476 -12.64 9.90 12.65
C PHE A 476 -12.85 9.75 11.13
N PRO A 477 -13.17 10.84 10.38
CA PRO A 477 -13.66 10.70 9.00
C PRO A 477 -12.57 10.59 7.93
N VAL A 478 -11.32 10.97 8.24
CA VAL A 478 -10.17 10.99 7.32
C VAL A 478 -9.02 10.16 7.88
N TYR A 479 -7.98 9.93 7.08
CA TYR A 479 -6.77 9.26 7.57
C TYR A 479 -6.11 10.05 8.68
N ARG A 480 -5.97 11.37 8.54
CA ARG A 480 -5.24 12.20 9.48
C ARG A 480 -5.65 13.67 9.42
N THR A 481 -5.43 14.41 10.51
CA THR A 481 -5.31 15.87 10.57
C THR A 481 -3.84 16.28 10.71
N TYR A 482 -3.52 17.54 10.43
CA TYR A 482 -2.13 18.04 10.35
C TYR A 482 -1.91 19.22 11.30
N ALA A 483 -2.48 19.12 12.47
CA ALA A 483 -2.26 20.11 13.52
C ALA A 483 -0.79 20.14 13.94
N GLY A 484 -0.23 21.33 14.09
CA GLY A 484 1.13 21.60 14.54
C GLY A 484 1.15 22.63 15.67
N GLU A 485 2.25 23.39 15.79
CA GLU A 485 2.43 24.45 16.79
C GLU A 485 1.28 25.47 16.81
N GLN A 486 0.71 25.78 15.64
CA GLN A 486 -0.39 26.75 15.51
C GLN A 486 -1.78 26.10 15.65
N GLY A 487 -1.84 24.84 16.06
CA GLY A 487 -3.09 24.10 16.16
C GLY A 487 -3.63 23.63 14.81
N ARG A 488 -4.94 23.38 14.76
CA ARG A 488 -5.66 22.94 13.54
C ARG A 488 -6.04 24.15 12.68
N ASP A 489 -5.90 24.02 11.38
CA ASP A 489 -6.50 24.94 10.42
C ASP A 489 -8.01 24.70 10.24
N ALA A 490 -8.65 25.49 9.37
CA ALA A 490 -10.10 25.40 9.14
C ALA A 490 -10.55 24.07 8.52
N LEU A 491 -9.73 23.45 7.68
CA LEU A 491 -10.04 22.16 7.05
C LEU A 491 -9.99 21.04 8.10
N ASP A 492 -8.90 20.97 8.87
CA ASP A 492 -8.76 20.02 9.98
C ASP A 492 -9.82 20.20 11.03
N GLN A 493 -10.18 21.47 11.35
CA GLN A 493 -11.25 21.74 12.31
C GLN A 493 -12.59 21.15 11.83
N THR A 494 -12.93 21.31 10.57
CA THR A 494 -14.16 20.73 10.01
C THR A 494 -14.19 19.20 10.15
N ARG A 495 -13.07 18.52 9.87
CA ARG A 495 -12.93 17.06 10.02
C ARG A 495 -13.04 16.63 11.46
N PHE A 496 -12.38 17.37 12.34
CA PHE A 496 -12.41 17.09 13.78
C PHE A 496 -13.79 17.31 14.39
N ASP A 497 -14.52 18.34 13.98
CA ASP A 497 -15.90 18.61 14.41
C ASP A 497 -16.85 17.46 14.02
N ALA A 498 -16.68 16.88 12.84
CA ALA A 498 -17.44 15.70 12.42
C ALA A 498 -17.16 14.49 13.32
N ALA A 499 -15.88 14.27 13.68
CA ALA A 499 -15.49 13.21 14.62
C ALA A 499 -16.08 13.45 16.03
N MET A 500 -16.00 14.68 16.51
CA MET A 500 -16.57 15.11 17.79
C MET A 500 -18.08 14.88 17.87
N LEU A 501 -18.79 15.22 16.80
CA LEU A 501 -20.23 14.98 16.71
C LEU A 501 -20.58 13.49 16.78
N GLY A 502 -19.79 12.66 16.08
CA GLY A 502 -19.93 11.19 16.11
C GLY A 502 -19.66 10.63 17.51
N ALA A 503 -18.57 11.07 18.14
CA ALA A 503 -18.18 10.65 19.49
C ALA A 503 -19.22 11.05 20.56
N ARG A 504 -19.74 12.27 20.51
CA ARG A 504 -20.81 12.72 21.41
C ARG A 504 -22.07 11.87 21.35
N ARG A 505 -22.45 11.38 20.15
CA ARG A 505 -23.62 10.52 20.00
C ARG A 505 -23.43 9.12 20.62
N ALA A 506 -22.19 8.66 20.72
CA ALA A 506 -21.86 7.34 21.25
C ALA A 506 -21.54 7.36 22.76
N LEU A 507 -21.04 8.49 23.27
CA LEU A 507 -20.59 8.62 24.66
C LEU A 507 -21.75 8.99 25.61
N PRO A 508 -21.73 8.51 26.87
CA PRO A 508 -22.58 9.04 27.93
C PRO A 508 -22.16 10.47 28.28
N THR A 509 -23.10 11.31 28.71
CA THR A 509 -22.87 12.72 28.99
C THR A 509 -21.81 12.98 30.06
N VAL A 510 -21.57 12.02 30.95
CA VAL A 510 -20.54 12.12 32.02
C VAL A 510 -19.12 12.20 31.43
N ASP A 511 -18.90 11.70 30.22
CA ASP A 511 -17.60 11.72 29.55
C ASP A 511 -17.40 12.93 28.60
N TYR A 512 -18.42 13.78 28.41
CA TYR A 512 -18.31 14.98 27.58
C TYR A 512 -17.20 15.94 28.03
N PRO A 513 -16.96 16.19 29.33
CA PRO A 513 -15.84 17.04 29.74
C PRO A 513 -14.48 16.50 29.25
N ALA A 514 -14.27 15.16 29.29
CA ALA A 514 -13.05 14.56 28.78
C ALA A 514 -12.94 14.74 27.26
N LEU A 515 -14.04 14.57 26.53
CA LEU A 515 -14.06 14.75 25.07
C LEU A 515 -13.74 16.21 24.68
N GLU A 516 -14.27 17.22 25.41
CA GLU A 516 -13.94 18.62 25.13
C GLU A 516 -12.47 18.94 25.41
N LEU A 517 -11.90 18.39 26.49
CA LEU A 517 -10.46 18.55 26.75
C LEU A 517 -9.62 17.93 25.63
N LEU A 518 -10.00 16.74 25.13
CA LEU A 518 -9.32 16.15 23.96
C LEU A 518 -9.40 17.06 22.74
N ASN A 519 -10.53 17.70 22.48
CA ASN A 519 -10.67 18.67 21.41
C ASN A 519 -9.65 19.82 21.54
N GLY A 520 -9.53 20.41 22.73
CA GLY A 520 -8.53 21.46 23.03
C GLY A 520 -7.11 20.98 22.81
N TRP A 521 -6.72 19.89 23.49
CA TRP A 521 -5.37 19.36 23.51
C TRP A 521 -4.90 18.79 22.17
N LEU A 522 -5.80 18.33 21.32
CA LEU A 522 -5.50 17.80 20.00
C LEU A 522 -5.58 18.86 18.88
N GLY A 523 -5.45 20.13 19.24
CA GLY A 523 -5.17 21.23 18.32
C GLY A 523 -6.25 22.30 18.14
N ALA A 524 -7.40 22.27 18.85
CA ALA A 524 -8.27 23.44 18.90
C ALA A 524 -7.64 24.58 19.70
N GLU A 525 -6.79 24.25 20.67
CA GLU A 525 -5.90 25.18 21.35
C GLU A 525 -4.49 25.02 20.77
N ALA A 526 -3.93 26.10 20.22
CA ALA A 526 -2.60 26.07 19.62
C ALA A 526 -1.53 25.78 20.68
N PRO A 527 -0.66 24.78 20.55
CA PRO A 527 0.45 24.52 21.46
C PRO A 527 1.32 25.76 21.72
N ALA A 528 1.59 26.56 20.70
CA ALA A 528 2.35 27.82 20.83
C ALA A 528 1.79 28.79 21.88
N ALA A 529 0.51 28.72 22.23
CA ALA A 529 -0.06 29.52 23.32
C ALA A 529 0.45 29.08 24.70
N PHE A 530 1.14 27.95 24.82
CA PHE A 530 1.63 27.34 26.06
C PHE A 530 3.18 27.19 26.05
N GLU A 531 3.90 27.85 25.13
CA GLU A 531 5.36 27.70 24.88
C GLU A 531 6.21 27.79 26.16
N ASP A 532 5.85 28.65 27.09
CA ASP A 532 6.57 28.84 28.37
C ASP A 532 6.10 27.90 29.50
N THR A 533 5.34 26.86 29.19
CA THR A 533 4.74 25.95 30.21
C THR A 533 5.22 24.52 30.03
N PRO A 534 5.30 23.71 31.12
CA PRO A 534 5.56 22.28 31.01
C PRO A 534 4.55 21.50 30.16
N GLY A 535 3.38 22.07 29.90
CA GLY A 535 2.30 21.50 29.12
C GLY A 535 2.57 21.54 27.59
N HIS A 536 3.47 22.39 27.10
CA HIS A 536 3.76 22.55 25.68
C HIS A 536 4.21 21.23 25.01
N ASP A 537 5.32 20.67 25.49
CA ASP A 537 5.87 19.42 24.92
C ASP A 537 4.91 18.24 25.09
N LEU A 538 4.15 18.21 26.19
CA LEU A 538 3.13 17.17 26.41
C LEU A 538 1.98 17.28 25.40
N ARG A 539 1.54 18.51 25.05
CA ARG A 539 0.53 18.75 24.02
C ARG A 539 1.03 18.29 22.64
N LEU A 540 2.22 18.71 22.25
CA LEU A 540 2.83 18.29 20.98
C LEU A 540 2.98 16.77 20.90
N ARG A 541 3.47 16.14 21.97
CA ARG A 541 3.61 14.68 22.02
C ARG A 541 2.27 13.96 21.89
N ALA A 542 1.25 14.40 22.62
CA ALA A 542 -0.07 13.79 22.56
C ALA A 542 -0.72 13.94 21.17
N MET A 543 -0.59 15.13 20.57
CA MET A 543 -1.10 15.44 19.24
C MET A 543 -0.38 14.61 18.16
N THR A 544 0.94 14.52 18.21
CA THR A 544 1.73 13.70 17.28
C THR A 544 1.32 12.23 17.39
N ARG A 545 1.23 11.66 18.60
CA ARG A 545 0.80 10.27 18.81
C ARG A 545 -0.61 10.00 18.29
N PHE A 546 -1.53 10.93 18.51
CA PHE A 546 -2.88 10.82 17.97
C PHE A 546 -2.85 10.81 16.44
N GLN A 547 -2.15 11.77 15.82
CA GLN A 547 -2.05 11.93 14.38
C GLN A 547 -1.27 10.79 13.69
N GLN A 548 -0.38 10.10 14.41
CA GLN A 548 0.30 8.91 13.91
C GLN A 548 -0.48 7.61 14.13
N LEU A 549 -1.49 7.61 15.03
CA LEU A 549 -2.37 6.46 15.25
C LEU A 549 -3.54 6.43 14.26
N THR A 550 -4.04 7.59 13.81
CA THR A 550 -5.24 7.64 12.94
C THR A 550 -5.02 7.03 11.55
N PRO A 551 -3.86 7.17 10.84
CA PRO A 551 -3.64 6.55 9.53
C PRO A 551 -3.64 5.02 9.55
N PRO A 552 -2.86 4.35 10.43
CA PRO A 552 -2.91 2.89 10.51
C PRO A 552 -4.29 2.37 10.93
N MET A 553 -4.99 3.10 11.81
CA MET A 553 -6.37 2.78 12.17
C MET A 553 -7.30 2.83 10.97
N ALA A 554 -7.23 3.89 10.14
CA ALA A 554 -8.04 4.03 8.95
C ALA A 554 -7.74 2.91 7.94
N ALA A 555 -6.48 2.73 7.53
CA ALA A 555 -6.07 1.73 6.56
C ALA A 555 -6.49 0.32 6.99
N LYS A 556 -6.16 -0.08 8.21
CA LYS A 556 -6.42 -1.45 8.69
C LYS A 556 -7.89 -1.73 8.92
N SER A 557 -8.66 -0.77 9.42
CA SER A 557 -10.10 -0.98 9.65
C SER A 557 -10.92 -0.95 8.36
N VAL A 558 -10.56 -0.13 7.39
CA VAL A 558 -11.27 0.03 6.12
C VAL A 558 -10.79 -0.99 5.10
N GLU A 559 -9.54 -0.83 4.66
CA GLU A 559 -9.01 -1.51 3.47
C GLU A 559 -8.59 -2.95 3.74
N ASP A 560 -8.09 -3.23 4.95
CA ASP A 560 -7.65 -4.56 5.35
C ASP A 560 -8.64 -5.28 6.29
N THR A 561 -9.87 -4.76 6.48
CA THR A 561 -10.88 -5.47 7.26
C THR A 561 -12.27 -5.29 6.70
N ALA A 562 -12.83 -4.06 6.68
CA ALA A 562 -14.21 -3.85 6.23
C ALA A 562 -14.41 -4.23 4.76
N PHE A 563 -13.42 -4.06 3.90
CA PHE A 563 -13.48 -4.51 2.50
C PHE A 563 -13.61 -6.02 2.34
N TYR A 564 -13.24 -6.79 3.34
CA TYR A 564 -13.37 -8.25 3.39
C TYR A 564 -14.61 -8.75 4.16
N ARG A 565 -15.42 -7.79 4.68
CA ARG A 565 -16.70 -8.07 5.35
C ARG A 565 -17.90 -7.59 4.55
N TYR A 566 -17.73 -6.55 3.73
CA TYR A 566 -18.79 -5.91 2.98
C TYR A 566 -18.60 -6.14 1.47
N GLY A 567 -19.41 -7.04 0.92
CA GLY A 567 -19.25 -7.51 -0.46
C GLY A 567 -20.41 -7.12 -1.39
N ARG A 568 -21.08 -5.98 -1.18
CA ARG A 568 -22.17 -5.51 -2.05
C ARG A 568 -21.76 -5.51 -3.52
N LEU A 569 -20.61 -4.92 -3.83
CA LEU A 569 -19.97 -4.97 -5.15
C LEU A 569 -18.46 -4.77 -5.01
N LEU A 570 -17.68 -5.83 -5.24
CA LEU A 570 -16.26 -5.86 -4.94
C LEU A 570 -15.40 -4.93 -5.83
N SER A 571 -15.92 -4.44 -6.96
CA SER A 571 -15.22 -3.42 -7.75
C SER A 571 -15.06 -2.07 -7.02
N ARG A 572 -15.86 -1.83 -5.97
CA ARG A 572 -15.77 -0.64 -5.13
C ARG A 572 -14.95 -0.84 -3.84
N ASN A 573 -14.51 -2.08 -3.55
CA ASN A 573 -13.65 -2.37 -2.41
C ASN A 573 -12.18 -2.25 -2.85
N GLU A 574 -11.70 -1.01 -3.00
CA GLU A 574 -10.37 -0.70 -3.48
C GLU A 574 -9.73 0.42 -2.66
N VAL A 575 -8.39 0.44 -2.58
CA VAL A 575 -7.65 1.46 -1.82
C VAL A 575 -8.09 2.86 -2.25
N GLY A 576 -8.45 3.68 -1.28
CA GLY A 576 -8.94 5.03 -1.49
C GLY A 576 -10.40 5.14 -1.93
N SER A 577 -11.13 4.02 -2.05
CA SER A 577 -12.55 4.02 -2.41
C SER A 577 -13.47 3.95 -1.19
N ASP A 578 -14.66 4.51 -1.33
CA ASP A 578 -15.77 4.34 -0.38
C ASP A 578 -16.85 3.44 -0.97
N PRO A 579 -17.00 2.17 -0.54
CA PRO A 579 -18.03 1.27 -1.02
C PRO A 579 -19.46 1.74 -0.73
N SER A 580 -19.67 2.68 0.19
CA SER A 580 -21.00 3.27 0.41
C SER A 580 -21.45 4.13 -0.77
N GLN A 581 -20.49 4.77 -1.45
CA GLN A 581 -20.70 5.56 -2.68
C GLN A 581 -20.39 4.71 -3.91
N MET A 582 -21.40 4.04 -4.48
CA MET A 582 -21.19 3.15 -5.61
C MET A 582 -20.76 3.87 -6.89
N ALA A 583 -21.35 5.01 -7.20
CA ALA A 583 -21.17 5.72 -8.46
C ALA A 583 -21.06 7.23 -8.24
N ILE A 584 -20.46 7.91 -9.22
CA ILE A 584 -20.51 9.39 -9.37
C ILE A 584 -21.08 9.75 -10.75
N GLY A 585 -21.69 10.92 -10.83
CA GLY A 585 -22.16 11.47 -12.10
C GLY A 585 -21.02 11.98 -12.99
N VAL A 586 -21.30 12.10 -14.29
CA VAL A 586 -20.33 12.64 -15.27
C VAL A 586 -19.95 14.08 -14.94
N GLU A 587 -20.91 14.90 -14.49
CA GLU A 587 -20.65 16.29 -14.07
C GLU A 587 -19.67 16.35 -12.88
N GLN A 588 -19.84 15.47 -11.87
CA GLN A 588 -18.95 15.40 -10.72
C GLN A 588 -17.54 14.96 -11.16
N PHE A 589 -17.45 13.96 -12.05
CA PHE A 589 -16.16 13.54 -12.62
C PHE A 589 -15.44 14.71 -13.33
N HIS A 590 -16.18 15.50 -14.12
CA HIS A 590 -15.62 16.69 -14.77
C HIS A 590 -15.17 17.76 -13.77
N ALA A 591 -15.96 18.01 -12.73
CA ALA A 591 -15.60 18.98 -11.68
C ALA A 591 -14.30 18.60 -10.97
N LEU A 592 -14.11 17.32 -10.62
CA LEU A 592 -12.92 16.78 -9.98
C LEU A 592 -11.68 16.91 -10.89
N ASN A 593 -11.82 16.61 -12.19
CA ASN A 593 -10.72 16.79 -13.14
C ASN A 593 -10.36 18.27 -13.35
N ALA A 594 -11.37 19.16 -13.40
CA ALA A 594 -11.13 20.60 -13.49
C ALA A 594 -10.45 21.14 -12.23
N GLN A 595 -10.78 20.62 -11.06
CA GLN A 595 -10.11 20.94 -9.80
C GLN A 595 -8.64 20.48 -9.86
N ARG A 596 -8.37 19.24 -10.24
CA ARG A 596 -7.00 18.71 -10.39
C ARG A 596 -6.17 19.53 -11.36
N ALA A 597 -6.76 19.94 -12.49
CA ALA A 597 -6.09 20.79 -13.47
C ALA A 597 -5.65 22.15 -12.90
N ARG A 598 -6.40 22.70 -11.93
CA ARG A 598 -6.05 23.97 -11.28
C ARG A 598 -5.04 23.80 -10.14
N ASP A 599 -5.29 22.81 -9.28
CA ASP A 599 -4.63 22.70 -7.98
C ASP A 599 -3.35 21.85 -8.05
N PHE A 600 -3.41 20.71 -8.77
CA PHE A 600 -2.30 19.75 -8.91
C PHE A 600 -2.25 19.16 -10.32
N PRO A 601 -1.91 19.96 -11.34
CA PRO A 601 -1.92 19.54 -12.75
C PRO A 601 -0.91 18.42 -13.06
N HIS A 602 0.03 18.16 -12.16
CA HIS A 602 1.07 17.15 -12.30
C HIS A 602 0.92 15.97 -11.33
N SER A 603 -0.22 15.86 -10.65
CA SER A 603 -0.54 14.66 -9.85
C SER A 603 -0.55 13.41 -10.72
N MET A 604 -0.11 12.27 -10.19
CA MET A 604 -0.21 11.01 -10.95
C MET A 604 -1.66 10.57 -11.13
N LEU A 605 -1.90 9.87 -12.23
CA LEU A 605 -3.18 9.23 -12.56
C LEU A 605 -2.93 7.74 -12.66
N THR A 606 -3.38 6.98 -11.65
CA THR A 606 -3.25 5.53 -11.67
C THR A 606 -4.61 4.84 -11.77
N THR A 607 -4.61 3.61 -12.27
CA THR A 607 -5.76 2.68 -12.23
C THR A 607 -5.35 1.33 -11.66
N ALA A 608 -4.05 1.11 -11.45
CA ALA A 608 -3.48 -0.07 -10.80
C ALA A 608 -2.17 0.28 -10.10
N THR A 609 -1.90 -0.34 -8.95
CA THR A 609 -0.68 -0.19 -8.17
C THR A 609 -0.23 -1.55 -7.64
N HIS A 610 0.89 -1.60 -6.93
CA HIS A 610 1.34 -2.81 -6.23
C HIS A 610 0.48 -3.18 -5.01
N ASP A 611 -0.43 -2.29 -4.57
CA ASP A 611 -1.30 -2.45 -3.38
C ASP A 611 -2.79 -2.56 -3.72
N HIS A 612 -3.16 -2.54 -5.00
CA HIS A 612 -4.56 -2.68 -5.37
C HIS A 612 -5.16 -4.02 -4.88
N LYS A 613 -6.44 -3.99 -4.52
CA LYS A 613 -7.16 -5.19 -4.06
C LYS A 613 -7.56 -6.09 -5.24
N ARG A 614 -7.79 -5.50 -6.42
CA ARG A 614 -8.11 -6.18 -7.68
C ARG A 614 -7.54 -5.42 -8.87
N GLY A 615 -7.05 -6.13 -9.88
CA GLY A 615 -6.56 -5.55 -11.13
C GLY A 615 -7.58 -4.63 -11.80
N GLU A 616 -7.09 -3.66 -12.56
CA GLU A 616 -7.95 -2.62 -13.15
C GLU A 616 -9.04 -3.19 -14.06
N ASP A 617 -8.76 -4.26 -14.80
CA ASP A 617 -9.72 -4.89 -15.71
C ASP A 617 -10.68 -5.85 -14.98
N ALA A 618 -10.25 -6.40 -13.83
CA ALA A 618 -11.12 -7.15 -12.93
C ALA A 618 -12.20 -6.25 -12.32
N ARG A 619 -11.83 -5.04 -11.89
CA ARG A 619 -12.80 -4.04 -11.40
C ARG A 619 -13.72 -3.56 -12.51
N ALA A 620 -13.17 -3.26 -13.69
CA ALA A 620 -13.95 -2.82 -14.85
C ALA A 620 -15.01 -3.86 -15.28
N ARG A 621 -14.66 -5.15 -15.19
CA ARG A 621 -15.61 -6.26 -15.45
C ARG A 621 -16.69 -6.34 -14.37
N LEU A 622 -16.33 -6.29 -13.09
CA LEU A 622 -17.31 -6.34 -12.00
C LEU A 622 -18.25 -5.13 -11.98
N ALA A 623 -17.78 -3.96 -12.43
CA ALA A 623 -18.62 -2.76 -12.51
C ALA A 623 -19.89 -2.99 -13.33
N VAL A 624 -19.85 -3.88 -14.34
CA VAL A 624 -21.00 -4.25 -15.19
C VAL A 624 -22.16 -4.84 -14.39
N LEU A 625 -21.90 -5.48 -13.24
CA LEU A 625 -22.96 -5.99 -12.37
C LEU A 625 -23.89 -4.88 -11.85
N SER A 626 -23.40 -3.64 -11.78
CA SER A 626 -24.24 -2.48 -11.42
C SER A 626 -25.30 -2.17 -12.48
N GLU A 627 -25.05 -2.52 -13.74
CA GLU A 627 -25.97 -2.32 -14.88
C GLU A 627 -27.03 -3.43 -15.01
N MET A 628 -26.82 -4.58 -14.33
CA MET A 628 -27.70 -5.76 -14.45
C MET A 628 -28.00 -6.43 -13.10
N PRO A 629 -28.39 -5.69 -12.05
CA PRO A 629 -28.50 -6.23 -10.69
C PRO A 629 -29.60 -7.31 -10.56
N GLN A 630 -30.66 -7.25 -11.34
CA GLN A 630 -31.77 -8.25 -11.31
C GLN A 630 -31.33 -9.59 -11.90
N GLU A 631 -30.57 -9.55 -13.00
CA GLU A 631 -30.02 -10.76 -13.63
C GLU A 631 -28.98 -11.40 -12.71
N TRP A 632 -28.07 -10.58 -12.16
CA TRP A 632 -27.11 -11.03 -11.17
C TRP A 632 -27.79 -11.68 -9.97
N GLY A 633 -28.83 -11.07 -9.43
CA GLY A 633 -29.61 -11.62 -8.31
C GLY A 633 -30.21 -12.98 -8.61
N THR A 634 -30.76 -13.16 -9.83
CA THR A 634 -31.32 -14.44 -10.29
C THR A 634 -30.22 -15.52 -10.35
N ILE A 635 -29.09 -15.21 -10.91
CA ILE A 635 -27.95 -16.12 -11.04
C ILE A 635 -27.38 -16.47 -9.67
N LEU A 636 -27.15 -15.48 -8.82
CA LEU A 636 -26.62 -15.66 -7.46
C LEU A 636 -27.52 -16.60 -6.63
N HIS A 637 -28.82 -16.35 -6.62
CA HIS A 637 -29.76 -17.21 -5.91
C HIS A 637 -29.74 -18.65 -6.43
N ARG A 638 -29.66 -18.84 -7.76
CA ARG A 638 -29.53 -20.16 -8.37
C ARG A 638 -28.24 -20.86 -7.94
N TRP A 639 -27.10 -20.17 -7.94
CA TRP A 639 -25.83 -20.72 -7.54
C TRP A 639 -25.81 -21.10 -6.05
N GLN A 640 -26.33 -20.23 -5.18
CA GLN A 640 -26.51 -20.55 -3.75
C GLN A 640 -27.40 -21.78 -3.55
N THR A 641 -28.49 -21.91 -4.31
CA THR A 641 -29.38 -23.07 -4.25
C THR A 641 -28.69 -24.36 -4.72
N MET A 642 -27.89 -24.30 -5.80
CA MET A 642 -27.08 -25.43 -6.24
C MET A 642 -26.16 -25.92 -5.13
N HIS A 643 -25.53 -25.01 -4.41
CA HIS A 643 -24.50 -25.34 -3.43
C HIS A 643 -25.07 -25.66 -2.04
N VAL A 644 -26.27 -25.17 -1.68
CA VAL A 644 -26.99 -25.57 -0.46
C VAL A 644 -27.29 -27.07 -0.43
N ASN A 645 -27.71 -27.65 -1.57
CA ASN A 645 -28.04 -29.08 -1.65
C ASN A 645 -26.80 -29.98 -1.56
N VAL A 646 -25.61 -29.41 -1.57
CA VAL A 646 -24.33 -30.13 -1.54
C VAL A 646 -23.64 -29.97 -0.19
N ALA A 647 -24.18 -29.15 0.73
CA ALA A 647 -23.51 -28.70 1.93
C ALA A 647 -24.13 -29.25 3.23
N VAL A 648 -23.26 -29.74 4.13
CA VAL A 648 -23.54 -29.91 5.56
C VAL A 648 -22.97 -28.69 6.30
N SER A 649 -23.61 -28.27 7.40
CA SER A 649 -23.09 -27.16 8.20
C SER A 649 -21.64 -27.44 8.67
N TYR A 650 -20.83 -26.40 8.73
CA TYR A 650 -19.43 -26.47 9.22
C TYR A 650 -19.29 -27.23 10.54
N ARG A 651 -20.24 -27.06 11.45
CA ARG A 651 -20.28 -27.81 12.71
C ARG A 651 -20.45 -29.32 12.54
N ALA A 652 -21.34 -29.73 11.64
CA ALA A 652 -21.51 -31.14 11.32
C ALA A 652 -20.30 -31.75 10.60
N TYR A 653 -19.57 -30.91 9.78
CA TYR A 653 -18.31 -31.29 9.20
C TYR A 653 -17.23 -31.55 10.28
N LEU A 654 -17.08 -30.61 11.23
CA LEU A 654 -16.13 -30.79 12.35
C LEU A 654 -16.46 -32.01 13.21
N GLU A 655 -17.75 -32.29 13.45
CA GLU A 655 -18.19 -33.47 14.16
C GLU A 655 -17.88 -34.78 13.39
N ALA A 656 -18.06 -34.75 12.06
CA ALA A 656 -17.71 -35.88 11.19
C ALA A 656 -16.19 -36.07 11.07
N TYR A 657 -15.41 -35.01 10.97
CA TYR A 657 -13.95 -35.00 10.93
C TYR A 657 -13.37 -35.52 12.27
N ALA A 658 -13.87 -35.02 13.40
CA ALA A 658 -13.48 -35.46 14.74
C ALA A 658 -13.84 -36.92 15.00
N ALA A 659 -14.87 -37.46 14.34
CA ALA A 659 -15.26 -38.83 14.38
C ALA A 659 -14.47 -39.76 13.44
N GLY A 660 -13.49 -39.21 12.68
CA GLY A 660 -12.71 -39.95 11.69
C GLY A 660 -13.52 -40.37 10.44
N ALA A 661 -14.66 -39.73 10.21
CA ALA A 661 -15.56 -40.02 9.06
C ALA A 661 -15.29 -39.10 7.84
N ALA A 662 -14.34 -38.15 7.96
CA ALA A 662 -13.90 -37.29 6.87
C ALA A 662 -12.39 -37.46 6.68
N ASP A 663 -11.93 -37.84 5.49
CA ASP A 663 -10.54 -38.09 5.15
C ASP A 663 -9.99 -36.99 4.23
N ASP A 664 -8.68 -36.66 4.40
CA ASP A 664 -7.98 -35.62 3.70
C ASP A 664 -7.76 -35.88 2.19
N GLY A 665 -8.10 -37.04 1.69
CA GLY A 665 -7.63 -37.49 0.39
C GLY A 665 -8.56 -38.25 -0.50
N GLU A 666 -9.72 -38.70 -0.07
CA GLU A 666 -10.56 -39.56 -0.89
C GLU A 666 -11.97 -39.05 -1.14
N GLU A 667 -12.27 -39.21 -2.37
CA GLU A 667 -13.44 -38.92 -3.16
C GLU A 667 -14.71 -39.56 -2.66
N ALA A 668 -15.76 -38.93 -3.06
CA ALA A 668 -17.13 -39.40 -3.17
C ALA A 668 -17.97 -39.30 -1.92
N ASP A 669 -19.07 -38.67 -2.02
CA ASP A 669 -20.27 -38.74 -1.17
C ASP A 669 -20.19 -38.17 0.25
N THR A 670 -19.05 -37.60 0.71
CA THR A 670 -19.10 -36.83 1.96
C THR A 670 -19.79 -35.50 1.69
N PRO A 671 -20.84 -35.17 2.46
CA PRO A 671 -21.54 -33.89 2.28
C PRO A 671 -20.55 -32.72 2.44
N LEU A 672 -20.61 -31.75 1.52
CA LEU A 672 -19.79 -30.54 1.59
C LEU A 672 -20.23 -29.69 2.76
N ALA A 673 -19.30 -29.31 3.62
CA ALA A 673 -19.54 -28.25 4.56
C ALA A 673 -19.66 -26.92 3.79
N ARG A 674 -20.67 -26.12 4.10
CA ARG A 674 -20.93 -24.81 3.49
C ARG A 674 -20.04 -23.77 4.15
N ILE A 675 -19.38 -22.95 3.36
CA ILE A 675 -18.77 -21.72 3.85
C ILE A 675 -19.86 -20.72 4.22
N ASP A 676 -19.52 -19.70 5.01
CA ASP A 676 -20.50 -18.66 5.35
C ASP A 676 -20.95 -17.89 4.12
N GLU A 677 -22.15 -17.32 4.17
CA GLU A 677 -22.79 -16.67 3.03
C GLU A 677 -22.05 -15.44 2.55
N ILE A 678 -21.35 -14.71 3.44
CA ILE A 678 -20.53 -13.56 3.09
C ILE A 678 -19.35 -14.04 2.23
N ALA A 679 -18.60 -15.02 2.71
CA ALA A 679 -17.48 -15.60 1.99
C ALA A 679 -17.91 -16.22 0.65
N GLU A 680 -19.10 -16.84 0.58
CA GLU A 680 -19.64 -17.44 -0.64
C GLU A 680 -19.95 -16.38 -1.71
N VAL A 681 -20.68 -15.31 -1.37
CA VAL A 681 -21.02 -14.24 -2.32
C VAL A 681 -19.77 -13.49 -2.80
N MET A 682 -18.82 -13.24 -1.89
CA MET A 682 -17.54 -12.61 -2.25
C MET A 682 -16.70 -13.54 -3.15
N LEU A 683 -16.72 -14.85 -2.91
CA LEU A 683 -16.05 -15.83 -3.76
C LEU A 683 -16.61 -15.81 -5.19
N TYR A 684 -17.93 -15.80 -5.37
CA TYR A 684 -18.52 -15.76 -6.71
C TYR A 684 -18.14 -14.49 -7.47
N GLN A 685 -18.16 -13.32 -6.84
CA GLN A 685 -17.68 -12.09 -7.46
C GLN A 685 -16.17 -12.17 -7.79
N THR A 686 -15.38 -12.79 -6.92
CA THR A 686 -13.93 -12.97 -7.14
C THR A 686 -13.67 -13.90 -8.32
N LEU A 687 -14.44 -14.97 -8.48
CA LEU A 687 -14.36 -15.83 -9.66
C LEU A 687 -14.72 -15.07 -10.95
N LEU A 688 -15.81 -14.28 -10.94
CA LEU A 688 -16.17 -13.42 -12.07
C LEU A 688 -15.06 -12.43 -12.41
N ALA A 689 -14.41 -11.84 -11.40
CA ALA A 689 -13.34 -10.88 -11.56
C ALA A 689 -12.07 -11.49 -12.15
N ALA A 690 -11.61 -12.63 -11.59
CA ALA A 690 -10.31 -13.23 -11.86
C ALA A 690 -10.29 -14.23 -13.01
N TRP A 691 -11.46 -14.61 -13.55
CA TRP A 691 -11.56 -15.62 -14.62
C TRP A 691 -10.89 -15.13 -15.91
N PRO A 692 -9.87 -15.84 -16.44
CA PRO A 692 -9.23 -15.48 -17.71
C PRO A 692 -10.24 -15.52 -18.88
N ILE A 693 -10.11 -14.59 -19.82
CA ILE A 693 -11.07 -14.43 -20.93
C ILE A 693 -11.25 -15.73 -21.75
N ASP A 694 -10.15 -16.42 -22.02
CA ASP A 694 -10.10 -17.59 -22.87
C ASP A 694 -10.12 -18.92 -22.09
N LEU A 695 -10.32 -18.89 -20.77
CA LEU A 695 -10.39 -20.10 -19.95
C LEU A 695 -11.72 -20.81 -20.17
N ALA A 696 -11.66 -21.94 -20.88
CA ALA A 696 -12.82 -22.78 -21.16
C ALA A 696 -13.24 -23.63 -19.92
N ALA A 697 -14.52 -24.00 -19.89
CA ALA A 697 -15.09 -24.77 -18.77
C ALA A 697 -14.51 -26.20 -18.65
N ASP A 698 -13.89 -26.73 -19.69
CA ASP A 698 -13.26 -28.05 -19.76
C ASP A 698 -11.73 -28.01 -19.67
N ASP A 699 -11.13 -26.83 -19.57
CA ASP A 699 -9.67 -26.69 -19.35
C ASP A 699 -9.30 -26.96 -17.89
N ALA A 700 -9.08 -28.23 -17.58
CA ALA A 700 -8.74 -28.66 -16.23
C ALA A 700 -7.42 -28.04 -15.69
N ALA A 701 -6.43 -27.81 -16.56
CA ALA A 701 -5.14 -27.24 -16.15
C ALA A 701 -5.26 -25.75 -15.84
N GLY A 702 -5.96 -25.00 -16.69
CA GLY A 702 -6.23 -23.58 -16.46
C GLY A 702 -7.10 -23.36 -15.23
N ILE A 703 -8.14 -24.19 -15.01
CA ILE A 703 -8.98 -24.15 -13.81
C ILE A 703 -8.14 -24.43 -12.56
N ALA A 704 -7.26 -25.44 -12.57
CA ALA A 704 -6.39 -25.74 -11.42
C ALA A 704 -5.43 -24.57 -11.09
N ALA A 705 -4.91 -23.90 -12.10
CA ALA A 705 -4.09 -22.70 -11.92
C ALA A 705 -4.90 -21.55 -11.29
N LEU A 706 -6.13 -21.34 -11.72
CA LEU A 706 -7.04 -20.34 -11.13
C LEU A 706 -7.39 -20.71 -9.69
N VAL A 707 -7.72 -21.97 -9.40
CA VAL A 707 -8.01 -22.46 -8.05
C VAL A 707 -6.86 -22.16 -7.09
N LYS A 708 -5.60 -22.35 -7.50
CA LYS A 708 -4.44 -22.01 -6.66
C LYS A 708 -4.42 -20.52 -6.29
N ARG A 709 -4.66 -19.63 -7.24
CA ARG A 709 -4.70 -18.18 -7.03
C ARG A 709 -5.85 -17.78 -6.10
N VAL A 710 -7.06 -18.27 -6.40
CA VAL A 710 -8.27 -17.94 -5.63
C VAL A 710 -8.21 -18.53 -4.22
N SER A 711 -7.65 -19.74 -4.02
CA SER A 711 -7.44 -20.30 -2.67
C SER A 711 -6.49 -19.42 -1.84
N ALA A 712 -5.41 -18.91 -2.42
CA ALA A 712 -4.51 -18.00 -1.73
C ALA A 712 -5.24 -16.68 -1.34
N TRP A 713 -6.08 -16.16 -2.24
CA TRP A 713 -6.93 -15.02 -1.95
C TRP A 713 -7.94 -15.31 -0.83
N GLN A 714 -8.62 -16.49 -0.82
CA GLN A 714 -9.58 -16.87 0.23
C GLN A 714 -8.93 -16.88 1.62
N ILE A 715 -7.72 -17.44 1.74
CA ILE A 715 -6.98 -17.46 3.00
C ILE A 715 -6.71 -16.03 3.47
N LYS A 716 -6.20 -15.17 2.60
CA LYS A 716 -5.94 -13.76 2.94
C LYS A 716 -7.24 -13.05 3.30
N ALA A 717 -8.27 -13.17 2.47
CA ALA A 717 -9.58 -12.54 2.69
C ALA A 717 -10.21 -12.94 4.04
N GLY A 718 -10.19 -14.24 4.36
CA GLY A 718 -10.70 -14.74 5.62
C GLY A 718 -9.93 -14.20 6.82
N ARG A 719 -8.58 -14.20 6.76
CA ARG A 719 -7.73 -13.69 7.83
C ARG A 719 -7.86 -12.18 8.03
N GLU A 720 -8.03 -11.41 6.96
CA GLU A 720 -8.27 -9.97 7.03
C GLU A 720 -9.68 -9.64 7.51
N ALA A 721 -10.69 -10.41 7.13
CA ALA A 721 -12.05 -10.25 7.65
C ALA A 721 -12.12 -10.42 9.17
N LYS A 722 -11.26 -11.26 9.76
CA LYS A 722 -11.19 -11.53 11.21
C LYS A 722 -12.53 -11.99 11.81
N LEU A 723 -13.34 -12.71 11.01
CA LEU A 723 -14.63 -13.25 11.46
C LEU A 723 -14.50 -14.71 11.89
N GLN A 724 -13.92 -15.56 11.06
CA GLN A 724 -13.76 -17.00 11.30
C GLN A 724 -12.29 -17.38 11.56
N THR A 725 -11.37 -16.74 10.88
CA THR A 725 -9.92 -16.94 10.96
C THR A 725 -9.20 -15.60 11.03
N ASN A 726 -7.97 -15.55 11.52
CA ASN A 726 -7.16 -14.33 11.54
C ASN A 726 -5.66 -14.65 11.51
N TRP A 727 -4.81 -13.64 11.34
CA TRP A 727 -3.35 -13.83 11.24
C TRP A 727 -2.71 -14.30 12.56
N ALA A 728 -3.25 -13.89 13.71
CA ALA A 728 -2.70 -14.23 15.02
C ALA A 728 -3.05 -15.66 15.45
N LEU A 729 -4.22 -16.15 15.06
CA LEU A 729 -4.71 -17.49 15.36
C LEU A 729 -5.48 -18.01 14.14
N PRO A 730 -4.79 -18.54 13.12
CA PRO A 730 -5.44 -19.08 11.94
C PRO A 730 -6.29 -20.31 12.26
N ASP A 731 -7.56 -20.30 11.86
CA ASP A 731 -8.41 -21.49 11.85
C ASP A 731 -8.14 -22.26 10.55
N ARG A 732 -7.23 -23.22 10.64
CA ARG A 732 -6.82 -24.03 9.48
C ARG A 732 -7.94 -24.90 8.94
N ASP A 733 -8.84 -25.37 9.80
CA ASP A 733 -9.96 -26.23 9.39
C ASP A 733 -10.95 -25.43 8.55
N TYR A 734 -11.24 -24.18 8.94
CA TYR A 734 -12.05 -23.27 8.14
C TYR A 734 -11.36 -22.91 6.80
N GLU A 735 -10.05 -22.66 6.81
CA GLU A 735 -9.29 -22.37 5.59
C GLU A 735 -9.29 -23.55 4.61
N ILE A 736 -9.13 -24.78 5.12
CA ILE A 736 -9.23 -26.02 4.32
C ILE A 736 -10.64 -26.19 3.78
N LEU A 737 -11.67 -25.92 4.58
CA LEU A 737 -13.05 -25.95 4.16
C LEU A 737 -13.30 -25.04 2.96
N CYS A 738 -12.85 -23.76 3.03
CA CYS A 738 -12.97 -22.80 1.94
C CYS A 738 -12.28 -23.29 0.67
N ALA A 739 -11.07 -23.80 0.78
CA ALA A 739 -10.31 -24.32 -0.35
C ALA A 739 -10.97 -25.58 -0.99
N ASN A 740 -11.54 -26.46 -0.16
CA ASN A 740 -12.26 -27.65 -0.66
C ASN A 740 -13.58 -27.29 -1.32
N PHE A 741 -14.32 -26.32 -0.77
CA PHE A 741 -15.51 -25.78 -1.41
C PHE A 741 -15.20 -25.25 -2.82
N LEU A 742 -14.16 -24.40 -2.95
CA LEU A 742 -13.72 -23.86 -4.24
C LEU A 742 -13.34 -24.97 -5.24
N ARG A 743 -12.52 -25.95 -4.83
CA ARG A 743 -12.11 -27.06 -5.71
C ARG A 743 -13.30 -27.85 -6.22
N ARG A 744 -14.31 -28.04 -5.39
CA ARG A 744 -15.49 -28.85 -5.70
C ARG A 744 -16.45 -28.15 -6.63
N ILE A 745 -16.74 -26.86 -6.42
CA ILE A 745 -17.61 -26.09 -7.33
C ILE A 745 -16.97 -25.87 -8.70
N LEU A 746 -15.63 -25.88 -8.79
CA LEU A 746 -14.90 -25.72 -10.05
C LEU A 746 -14.45 -27.06 -10.67
N ARG A 747 -14.88 -28.19 -10.14
CA ARG A 747 -14.50 -29.50 -10.69
C ARG A 747 -15.03 -29.70 -12.11
N PRO A 748 -14.15 -29.93 -13.13
CA PRO A 748 -14.61 -30.23 -14.48
C PRO A 748 -15.51 -31.48 -14.49
N GLY A 749 -16.70 -31.39 -15.10
CA GLY A 749 -17.67 -32.50 -15.13
C GLY A 749 -18.38 -32.81 -13.81
N GLY A 750 -18.09 -32.08 -12.72
CA GLY A 750 -18.83 -32.05 -11.46
C GLY A 750 -20.23 -31.48 -11.71
N THR A 751 -21.02 -31.10 -10.78
CA THR A 751 -22.42 -30.62 -10.93
C THR A 751 -22.72 -29.75 -12.18
N GLY A 752 -22.37 -30.25 -13.32
CA GLY A 752 -22.45 -29.96 -14.74
C GLY A 752 -22.86 -28.58 -15.26
N THR A 753 -23.46 -27.73 -14.43
CA THR A 753 -24.06 -26.48 -14.84
C THR A 753 -23.30 -25.26 -14.29
N PHE A 754 -22.72 -25.29 -13.07
CA PHE A 754 -22.12 -24.09 -12.45
C PHE A 754 -20.96 -23.50 -13.26
N VAL A 755 -19.95 -24.32 -13.62
CA VAL A 755 -18.78 -23.79 -14.37
C VAL A 755 -19.18 -23.29 -15.74
N ALA A 756 -20.10 -23.98 -16.41
CA ALA A 756 -20.65 -23.54 -17.70
C ALA A 756 -21.40 -22.21 -17.58
N GLU A 757 -22.24 -22.05 -16.58
CA GLU A 757 -22.96 -20.80 -16.31
C GLU A 757 -22.02 -19.66 -15.90
N LEU A 758 -20.99 -19.98 -15.12
CA LEU A 758 -19.95 -19.02 -14.74
C LEU A 758 -19.22 -18.49 -15.97
N VAL A 759 -18.77 -19.39 -16.85
CA VAL A 759 -18.07 -19.03 -18.10
C VAL A 759 -18.98 -18.18 -19.01
N GLU A 760 -20.24 -18.53 -19.12
CA GLU A 760 -21.21 -17.75 -19.94
C GLU A 760 -21.42 -16.36 -19.35
N LEU A 761 -21.59 -16.23 -18.03
CA LEU A 761 -21.71 -14.93 -17.38
C LEU A 761 -20.41 -14.12 -17.52
N VAL A 762 -19.25 -14.74 -17.33
CA VAL A 762 -17.95 -14.09 -17.56
C VAL A 762 -17.86 -13.58 -18.99
N ARG A 763 -18.24 -14.38 -20.00
CA ARG A 763 -18.24 -13.97 -21.41
C ARG A 763 -19.12 -12.73 -21.64
N LYS A 764 -20.31 -12.70 -21.05
CA LYS A 764 -21.22 -11.55 -21.13
C LYS A 764 -20.62 -10.30 -20.46
N LEU A 765 -20.14 -10.43 -19.21
CA LEU A 765 -19.54 -9.33 -18.46
C LEU A 765 -18.24 -8.80 -19.10
N THR A 766 -17.44 -9.67 -19.69
CA THR A 766 -16.13 -9.30 -20.26
C THR A 766 -16.26 -8.35 -21.44
N ARG A 767 -17.30 -8.46 -22.26
CA ARG A 767 -17.51 -7.52 -23.39
C ARG A 767 -17.75 -6.09 -22.90
N ALA A 768 -18.71 -5.89 -22.02
CA ALA A 768 -18.95 -4.57 -21.42
C ALA A 768 -17.77 -4.12 -20.53
N GLY A 769 -17.15 -5.06 -19.80
CA GLY A 769 -15.95 -4.82 -19.02
C GLY A 769 -14.77 -4.34 -19.86
N ALA A 770 -14.61 -4.88 -21.08
CA ALA A 770 -13.56 -4.40 -21.99
C ALA A 770 -13.81 -2.95 -22.45
N LEU A 771 -15.06 -2.54 -22.65
CA LEU A 771 -15.38 -1.15 -22.92
C LEU A 771 -15.01 -0.26 -21.73
N ASN A 772 -15.39 -0.66 -20.52
CA ASN A 772 -15.02 0.06 -19.30
C ASN A 772 -13.47 0.14 -19.14
N SER A 773 -12.75 -0.95 -19.44
CA SER A 773 -11.29 -1.01 -19.40
C SER A 773 -10.63 -0.05 -20.40
N LEU A 774 -11.12 0.00 -21.63
CA LEU A 774 -10.63 0.94 -22.63
C LEU A 774 -11.00 2.38 -22.29
N ALA A 775 -12.21 2.61 -21.75
CA ALA A 775 -12.65 3.93 -21.29
C ALA A 775 -11.76 4.44 -20.15
N GLN A 776 -11.55 3.68 -19.08
CA GLN A 776 -10.67 4.09 -17.97
C GLN A 776 -9.23 4.32 -18.43
N THR A 777 -8.72 3.50 -19.36
CA THR A 777 -7.37 3.66 -19.93
C THR A 777 -7.27 4.96 -20.71
N ALA A 778 -8.24 5.29 -21.57
CA ALA A 778 -8.27 6.56 -22.31
C ALA A 778 -8.38 7.76 -21.37
N LEU A 779 -9.23 7.69 -20.36
CA LEU A 779 -9.40 8.74 -19.35
C LEU A 779 -8.08 8.97 -18.58
N ARG A 780 -7.41 7.90 -18.12
CA ARG A 780 -6.10 7.99 -17.45
C ARG A 780 -5.05 8.68 -18.32
N LEU A 781 -5.01 8.36 -19.62
CA LEU A 781 -3.99 8.86 -20.54
C LEU A 781 -4.25 10.29 -21.02
N THR A 782 -5.46 10.82 -20.87
CA THR A 782 -5.86 12.11 -21.46
C THR A 782 -6.38 13.13 -20.46
N ALA A 783 -6.82 12.73 -19.26
CA ALA A 783 -7.21 13.64 -18.18
C ALA A 783 -6.02 14.49 -17.70
N PRO A 784 -6.28 15.60 -16.97
CA PRO A 784 -5.23 16.40 -16.33
C PRO A 784 -4.44 15.57 -15.30
N GLY A 785 -3.13 15.51 -15.47
CA GLY A 785 -2.22 14.73 -14.62
C GLY A 785 -1.18 13.96 -15.42
N ILE A 786 -0.35 13.21 -14.71
CA ILE A 786 0.70 12.36 -15.24
C ILE A 786 0.23 10.89 -15.19
N PRO A 787 -0.09 10.27 -16.32
CA PRO A 787 -0.51 8.87 -16.30
C PRO A 787 0.62 7.97 -15.82
N ASP A 788 0.30 7.13 -14.84
CA ASP A 788 1.15 6.03 -14.39
C ASP A 788 0.62 4.68 -14.92
N LEU A 789 1.54 3.84 -15.34
CA LEU A 789 1.28 2.52 -15.86
C LEU A 789 1.94 1.48 -14.94
N TYR A 790 1.14 0.74 -14.18
CA TYR A 790 1.69 -0.38 -13.40
C TYR A 790 2.12 -1.52 -14.32
N GLN A 791 3.27 -2.13 -14.01
CA GLN A 791 3.85 -3.23 -14.83
C GLN A 791 2.81 -4.30 -15.17
N GLY A 792 2.70 -4.66 -16.44
CA GLY A 792 1.78 -5.68 -16.91
C GLY A 792 0.39 -5.17 -17.31
N CYS A 793 -0.01 -3.95 -16.93
CA CYS A 793 -1.31 -3.37 -17.27
C CYS A 793 -1.43 -2.91 -18.72
N GLU A 794 -0.44 -3.15 -19.55
CA GLU A 794 -0.54 -2.93 -21.00
C GLU A 794 -1.52 -3.91 -21.66
N PHE A 795 -1.67 -5.10 -21.10
CA PHE A 795 -2.69 -6.09 -21.47
C PHE A 795 -3.77 -6.14 -20.38
N TRP A 796 -4.74 -7.06 -20.54
CA TRP A 796 -5.77 -7.25 -19.52
C TRP A 796 -5.16 -7.74 -18.21
N ASP A 797 -5.50 -7.05 -17.11
CA ASP A 797 -5.08 -7.41 -15.76
C ASP A 797 -6.27 -7.87 -14.91
N PHE A 798 -6.36 -9.18 -14.71
CA PHE A 798 -7.33 -9.85 -13.83
C PHE A 798 -6.64 -10.37 -12.56
N SER A 799 -5.67 -9.64 -12.05
CA SER A 799 -5.00 -9.98 -10.79
C SER A 799 -5.91 -9.73 -9.59
N LEU A 800 -5.59 -10.40 -8.50
CA LEU A 800 -6.13 -10.20 -7.17
C LEU A 800 -5.12 -9.39 -6.33
N VAL A 801 -5.40 -9.22 -5.03
CA VAL A 801 -4.49 -8.55 -4.11
C VAL A 801 -3.13 -9.26 -4.00
N ASP A 802 -2.13 -8.56 -3.49
CA ASP A 802 -0.80 -9.12 -3.25
C ASP A 802 -0.83 -10.50 -2.53
N PRO A 803 0.03 -11.43 -2.91
CA PRO A 803 1.11 -11.31 -3.90
C PRO A 803 0.68 -11.53 -5.37
N ASP A 804 -0.58 -11.76 -5.69
CA ASP A 804 -1.05 -12.09 -7.04
C ASP A 804 -0.83 -10.95 -8.04
N ASN A 805 -0.96 -9.68 -7.63
CA ASN A 805 -0.69 -8.48 -8.44
C ASN A 805 0.81 -8.19 -8.65
N ARG A 806 1.71 -9.00 -8.07
CA ARG A 806 3.17 -8.90 -8.21
C ARG A 806 3.77 -10.11 -8.95
N ARG A 807 2.94 -10.89 -9.63
CA ARG A 807 3.39 -12.02 -10.45
C ARG A 807 4.29 -11.56 -11.59
N PRO A 808 5.23 -12.41 -12.06
CA PRO A 808 6.06 -12.09 -13.22
C PRO A 808 5.23 -11.70 -14.45
N VAL A 809 5.68 -10.66 -15.14
CA VAL A 809 5.05 -10.14 -16.37
C VAL A 809 5.72 -10.74 -17.59
N ASP A 810 4.94 -11.24 -18.55
CA ASP A 810 5.44 -11.66 -19.86
C ASP A 810 5.72 -10.42 -20.74
N PHE A 811 6.87 -9.78 -20.51
CA PHE A 811 7.31 -8.65 -21.32
C PHE A 811 7.59 -9.03 -22.77
N SER A 812 8.01 -10.28 -23.03
CA SER A 812 8.27 -10.75 -24.40
C SER A 812 7.01 -10.70 -25.26
N ALA A 813 5.85 -11.09 -24.72
CA ALA A 813 4.58 -10.98 -25.43
C ALA A 813 4.22 -9.52 -25.73
N ARG A 814 4.46 -8.61 -24.78
CA ARG A 814 4.17 -7.17 -24.92
C ARG A 814 5.07 -6.49 -25.95
N ILE A 815 6.36 -6.82 -25.95
CA ILE A 815 7.34 -6.34 -26.93
C ILE A 815 6.91 -6.76 -28.33
N ARG A 816 6.64 -8.05 -28.53
CA ARG A 816 6.20 -8.58 -29.85
C ARG A 816 4.91 -7.92 -30.32
N CYS A 817 3.94 -7.74 -29.44
CA CYS A 817 2.68 -7.09 -29.78
C CYS A 817 2.90 -5.62 -30.23
N LEU A 818 3.72 -4.86 -29.51
CA LEU A 818 4.04 -3.49 -29.87
C LEU A 818 4.77 -3.41 -31.22
N GLU A 819 5.78 -4.25 -31.46
CA GLU A 819 6.53 -4.29 -32.70
C GLU A 819 5.65 -4.62 -33.92
N GLN A 820 4.68 -5.53 -33.74
CA GLN A 820 3.76 -5.93 -34.82
C GLN A 820 2.72 -4.87 -35.15
N HIS A 821 2.29 -4.09 -34.17
CA HIS A 821 1.06 -3.30 -34.29
C HIS A 821 1.24 -1.78 -34.16
N ARG A 822 2.41 -1.28 -33.75
CA ARG A 822 2.60 0.18 -33.51
C ARG A 822 2.26 1.08 -34.71
N ASP A 823 2.50 0.59 -35.93
CA ASP A 823 2.27 1.34 -37.18
C ASP A 823 0.93 0.98 -37.86
N THR A 824 0.14 0.09 -37.26
CA THR A 824 -1.13 -0.38 -37.84
C THR A 824 -2.31 0.37 -37.25
N VAL A 825 -3.40 0.42 -38.02
CA VAL A 825 -4.69 0.94 -37.54
C VAL A 825 -5.26 0.03 -36.46
N MET A 826 -5.76 0.60 -35.37
CA MET A 826 -6.38 -0.16 -34.28
C MET A 826 -7.71 -0.77 -34.74
N THR A 827 -7.89 -2.09 -34.53
CA THR A 827 -9.12 -2.86 -34.80
C THR A 827 -9.48 -3.70 -33.59
N LEU A 828 -10.69 -4.27 -33.60
CA LEU A 828 -11.18 -5.14 -32.52
C LEU A 828 -10.87 -6.62 -32.75
N ASP A 829 -10.16 -6.99 -33.81
CA ASP A 829 -10.02 -8.41 -34.23
C ASP A 829 -9.41 -9.30 -33.13
N ASP A 830 -8.39 -8.82 -32.42
CA ASP A 830 -7.68 -9.57 -31.37
C ASP A 830 -7.92 -9.02 -29.96
N TRP A 831 -9.10 -8.42 -29.70
CA TRP A 831 -9.36 -7.75 -28.45
C TRP A 831 -9.18 -8.65 -27.20
N ARG A 832 -9.45 -9.96 -27.31
CA ARG A 832 -9.40 -10.91 -26.19
C ARG A 832 -8.02 -11.03 -25.56
N HIS A 833 -6.95 -10.90 -26.35
CA HIS A 833 -5.57 -11.00 -25.87
C HIS A 833 -5.03 -9.73 -25.18
N GLY A 834 -5.79 -8.63 -25.16
CA GLY A 834 -5.40 -7.38 -24.51
C GLY A 834 -4.47 -6.50 -25.34
N GLY A 835 -3.98 -6.92 -26.49
CA GLY A 835 -3.15 -6.10 -27.39
C GLY A 835 -3.80 -4.80 -27.81
N ILE A 836 -5.14 -4.76 -27.88
CA ILE A 836 -5.92 -3.55 -28.15
C ILE A 836 -5.67 -2.46 -27.09
N LYS A 837 -5.55 -2.84 -25.81
CA LYS A 837 -5.28 -1.90 -24.72
C LYS A 837 -3.88 -1.30 -24.83
N GLN A 838 -2.87 -2.11 -25.17
CA GLN A 838 -1.51 -1.62 -25.44
C GLN A 838 -1.46 -0.65 -26.63
N ARG A 839 -2.24 -0.90 -27.68
CA ARG A 839 -2.33 -0.02 -28.86
C ARG A 839 -2.99 1.32 -28.50
N LEU A 840 -4.04 1.31 -27.67
CA LEU A 840 -4.63 2.53 -27.11
C LEU A 840 -3.60 3.31 -26.29
N ILE A 841 -2.87 2.63 -25.39
CA ILE A 841 -1.82 3.25 -24.57
C ILE A 841 -0.75 3.88 -25.47
N HIS A 842 -0.23 3.14 -26.44
CA HIS A 842 0.79 3.63 -27.36
C HIS A 842 0.31 4.87 -28.14
N ALA A 843 -0.88 4.82 -28.77
CA ALA A 843 -1.39 5.93 -29.56
C ALA A 843 -1.61 7.20 -28.73
N ALA A 844 -2.15 7.07 -27.51
CA ALA A 844 -2.36 8.21 -26.62
C ALA A 844 -1.03 8.78 -26.09
N LEU A 845 -0.05 7.93 -25.78
CA LEU A 845 1.29 8.37 -25.35
C LEU A 845 2.07 9.04 -26.49
N MET A 846 1.92 8.61 -27.74
CA MET A 846 2.49 9.28 -28.89
C MET A 846 1.90 10.70 -29.06
N LEU A 847 0.59 10.87 -28.87
CA LEU A 847 -0.03 12.21 -28.86
C LEU A 847 0.56 13.09 -27.75
N ARG A 848 0.72 12.55 -26.54
CA ARG A 848 1.36 13.27 -25.43
C ARG A 848 2.82 13.62 -25.72
N GLN A 849 3.52 12.83 -26.49
CA GLN A 849 4.90 13.11 -26.92
C GLN A 849 4.97 14.16 -28.00
N GLN A 850 4.02 14.16 -28.96
CA GLN A 850 3.96 15.14 -30.06
C GLN A 850 3.56 16.53 -29.55
N ASP A 851 2.65 16.59 -28.54
CA ASP A 851 2.17 17.85 -27.98
C ASP A 851 2.15 17.82 -26.44
N PRO A 852 3.33 17.85 -25.79
CA PRO A 852 3.42 17.75 -24.34
C PRO A 852 2.66 18.87 -23.61
N LEU A 853 2.72 20.09 -24.11
CA LEU A 853 2.10 21.26 -23.49
C LEU A 853 0.57 21.20 -23.49
N LEU A 854 -0.04 20.56 -24.49
CA LEU A 854 -1.47 20.34 -24.55
C LEU A 854 -1.96 19.49 -23.36
N PHE A 855 -1.19 18.50 -22.94
CA PHE A 855 -1.55 17.61 -21.86
C PHE A 855 -1.05 18.06 -20.48
N CYS A 856 0.12 18.72 -20.39
CA CYS A 856 0.67 19.21 -19.12
C CYS A 856 0.02 20.51 -18.65
N SER A 857 -0.21 21.46 -19.60
CA SER A 857 -0.61 22.84 -19.30
C SER A 857 -1.91 23.27 -20.00
N GLY A 858 -2.43 22.42 -20.91
CA GLY A 858 -3.65 22.71 -21.66
C GLY A 858 -4.89 22.70 -20.77
N ALA A 859 -5.86 23.55 -21.14
CA ALA A 859 -7.15 23.62 -20.47
C ALA A 859 -7.90 22.28 -20.57
N TYR A 860 -8.64 21.94 -19.51
CA TYR A 860 -9.62 20.86 -19.50
C TYR A 860 -11.02 21.44 -19.69
N ILE A 861 -11.68 21.06 -20.75
CA ILE A 861 -12.99 21.61 -21.14
C ILE A 861 -14.01 20.46 -21.19
N PRO A 862 -14.91 20.31 -20.19
CA PRO A 862 -16.05 19.39 -20.29
C PRO A 862 -16.87 19.69 -21.53
N LEU A 863 -17.33 18.67 -22.26
CA LEU A 863 -18.17 18.81 -23.43
C LEU A 863 -19.58 18.32 -23.15
N GLU A 864 -20.56 19.12 -23.55
CA GLU A 864 -21.97 18.75 -23.46
C GLU A 864 -22.28 17.66 -24.48
N VAL A 865 -22.97 16.61 -24.01
CA VAL A 865 -23.49 15.54 -24.85
C VAL A 865 -25.00 15.67 -24.94
N GLN A 866 -25.55 15.70 -26.15
CA GLN A 866 -26.99 15.82 -26.44
C GLN A 866 -27.46 14.59 -27.16
N GLY A 867 -28.72 14.18 -26.91
CA GLY A 867 -29.40 13.08 -27.57
C GLY A 867 -29.85 12.00 -26.60
N MET A 868 -30.49 10.95 -27.12
CA MET A 868 -31.14 9.91 -26.31
C MET A 868 -30.16 9.09 -25.46
N MET A 869 -28.90 8.95 -25.88
CA MET A 869 -27.88 8.14 -25.22
C MET A 869 -26.82 9.01 -24.53
N ALA A 870 -27.14 10.23 -24.14
CA ALA A 870 -26.16 11.17 -23.52
C ALA A 870 -25.57 10.62 -22.22
N ASP A 871 -26.38 9.91 -21.40
CA ASP A 871 -25.90 9.33 -20.13
C ASP A 871 -24.88 8.18 -20.29
N HIS A 872 -24.75 7.66 -21.51
CA HIS A 872 -23.82 6.58 -21.86
C HIS A 872 -22.46 7.08 -22.35
N VAL A 873 -22.14 8.36 -22.17
CA VAL A 873 -20.96 9.00 -22.74
C VAL A 873 -20.28 9.93 -21.75
N ILE A 874 -18.94 9.92 -21.76
CA ILE A 874 -18.10 10.95 -21.14
C ILE A 874 -17.33 11.63 -22.28
N ALA A 875 -17.40 12.97 -22.37
CA ALA A 875 -16.68 13.71 -23.39
C ALA A 875 -16.05 14.99 -22.82
N PHE A 876 -14.82 15.27 -23.21
CA PHE A 876 -14.11 16.50 -22.89
C PHE A 876 -13.10 16.87 -23.97
N ALA A 877 -12.63 18.11 -23.96
CA ALA A 877 -11.51 18.56 -24.77
C ALA A 877 -10.31 18.98 -23.92
N ARG A 878 -9.12 18.74 -24.45
CA ARG A 878 -7.89 19.44 -24.04
C ARG A 878 -7.59 20.53 -25.06
N GLU A 879 -7.22 21.72 -24.58
CA GLU A 879 -6.94 22.86 -25.45
C GLU A 879 -5.65 23.55 -25.03
N TYR A 880 -4.78 23.85 -26.01
CA TYR A 880 -3.60 24.66 -25.82
C TYR A 880 -3.27 25.43 -27.14
N GLN A 881 -3.30 26.76 -27.09
CA GLN A 881 -2.98 27.63 -28.25
C GLN A 881 -3.77 27.27 -29.52
N ALA A 882 -5.09 27.09 -29.38
CA ALA A 882 -6.04 26.68 -30.43
C ALA A 882 -5.79 25.31 -31.08
N ARG A 883 -4.96 24.48 -30.47
CA ARG A 883 -4.87 23.03 -30.76
C ARG A 883 -5.78 22.29 -29.80
N TYR A 884 -6.51 21.33 -30.32
CA TYR A 884 -7.52 20.60 -29.54
C TYR A 884 -7.32 19.09 -29.68
N VAL A 885 -7.56 18.39 -28.59
CA VAL A 885 -7.84 16.95 -28.59
C VAL A 885 -9.19 16.74 -27.90
N VAL A 886 -10.13 16.13 -28.60
CA VAL A 886 -11.45 15.74 -28.08
C VAL A 886 -11.44 14.27 -27.74
N VAL A 887 -11.78 13.92 -26.50
CA VAL A 887 -11.84 12.56 -25.99
C VAL A 887 -13.31 12.18 -25.77
N VAL A 888 -13.71 11.04 -26.31
CA VAL A 888 -15.07 10.50 -26.16
C VAL A 888 -14.95 9.03 -25.76
N VAL A 889 -15.55 8.67 -24.64
CA VAL A 889 -15.59 7.29 -24.17
C VAL A 889 -17.01 6.88 -23.83
N SER A 890 -17.33 5.60 -24.10
CA SER A 890 -18.61 5.02 -23.68
C SER A 890 -18.58 4.59 -22.22
N ARG A 891 -19.74 4.58 -21.55
CA ARG A 891 -20.00 4.03 -20.23
C ARG A 891 -21.36 3.36 -20.18
N LEU A 892 -21.61 2.51 -19.18
CA LEU A 892 -22.87 1.80 -18.97
C LEU A 892 -23.33 1.07 -20.26
N ALA A 893 -22.40 0.29 -20.81
CA ALA A 893 -22.55 -0.26 -22.16
C ALA A 893 -23.37 -1.56 -22.24
N ALA A 894 -23.56 -2.26 -21.13
CA ALA A 894 -24.17 -3.59 -21.13
C ALA A 894 -25.55 -3.65 -21.85
N PRO A 895 -26.48 -2.71 -21.61
CA PRO A 895 -27.79 -2.74 -22.29
C PRO A 895 -27.73 -2.36 -23.77
N LEU A 896 -26.66 -1.75 -24.25
CA LEU A 896 -26.48 -1.29 -25.62
C LEU A 896 -25.74 -2.28 -26.52
N LEU A 897 -25.12 -3.30 -25.93
CA LEU A 897 -24.39 -4.34 -26.68
C LEU A 897 -25.34 -5.31 -27.35
N LYS A 898 -25.02 -5.68 -28.60
CA LYS A 898 -25.67 -6.80 -29.29
C LYS A 898 -25.17 -8.14 -28.78
N ASP A 899 -25.86 -9.19 -29.09
CA ASP A 899 -25.49 -10.56 -28.80
C ASP A 899 -24.50 -11.09 -29.86
N ASP A 900 -23.37 -10.37 -30.03
CA ASP A 900 -22.24 -10.74 -30.85
C ASP A 900 -20.95 -10.77 -29.99
N ASP A 901 -19.81 -11.17 -30.56
CA ASP A 901 -18.57 -11.36 -29.80
C ASP A 901 -17.73 -10.08 -29.64
N LEU A 902 -18.15 -8.94 -30.23
CA LEU A 902 -17.34 -7.74 -30.24
C LEU A 902 -17.69 -6.81 -29.07
N PRO A 903 -16.70 -6.19 -28.39
CA PRO A 903 -16.91 -5.14 -27.39
C PRO A 903 -17.15 -3.79 -28.09
N LEU A 904 -18.24 -3.65 -28.79
CA LEU A 904 -18.61 -2.45 -29.56
C LEU A 904 -20.11 -2.20 -29.51
N ILE A 905 -20.47 -0.98 -29.13
CA ILE A 905 -21.84 -0.51 -29.22
C ILE A 905 -22.16 -0.23 -30.70
N PRO A 906 -23.24 -0.84 -31.28
CA PRO A 906 -23.58 -0.63 -32.67
C PRO A 906 -23.86 0.85 -32.97
N ALA A 907 -23.47 1.32 -34.16
CA ALA A 907 -23.61 2.72 -34.54
C ALA A 907 -25.09 3.22 -34.44
N GLU A 908 -26.06 2.36 -34.77
CA GLU A 908 -27.48 2.67 -34.68
C GLU A 908 -27.98 2.84 -33.23
N ALA A 909 -27.30 2.26 -32.22
CA ALA A 909 -27.71 2.43 -30.84
C ALA A 909 -27.47 3.86 -30.34
N TRP A 910 -26.53 4.59 -30.94
CA TRP A 910 -26.28 5.99 -30.61
C TRP A 910 -27.37 6.98 -31.08
N GLN A 911 -28.26 6.57 -31.99
CA GLN A 911 -29.36 7.38 -32.48
C GLN A 911 -28.94 8.80 -32.92
N ASP A 912 -29.51 9.84 -32.32
CA ASP A 912 -29.19 11.24 -32.58
C ASP A 912 -28.13 11.85 -31.67
N THR A 913 -27.45 11.01 -30.88
CA THR A 913 -26.51 11.46 -29.83
C THR A 913 -25.26 12.07 -30.46
N ARG A 914 -24.88 13.24 -29.94
CA ARG A 914 -23.78 14.04 -30.44
C ARG A 914 -23.04 14.80 -29.31
N VAL A 915 -21.78 15.08 -29.51
CA VAL A 915 -20.95 15.91 -28.64
C VAL A 915 -20.87 17.32 -29.20
N LEU A 916 -21.13 18.33 -28.38
CA LEU A 916 -20.96 19.73 -28.74
C LEU A 916 -19.49 20.14 -28.59
N LEU A 917 -18.93 20.71 -29.64
CA LEU A 917 -17.56 21.23 -29.63
C LEU A 917 -17.46 22.57 -28.90
N PRO A 918 -16.29 22.95 -28.36
CA PRO A 918 -16.10 24.23 -27.69
C PRO A 918 -16.45 25.40 -28.59
N SER A 919 -17.03 26.45 -28.00
CA SER A 919 -17.40 27.66 -28.72
C SER A 919 -16.17 28.28 -29.38
N GLY A 920 -16.27 28.57 -30.69
CA GLY A 920 -15.16 29.19 -31.45
C GLY A 920 -14.09 28.22 -31.98
N CYS A 921 -14.26 26.92 -31.75
CA CYS A 921 -13.31 25.90 -32.21
C CYS A 921 -13.10 25.90 -33.73
N GLY A 922 -14.13 26.21 -34.53
CA GLY A 922 -14.03 26.46 -36.01
C GLY A 922 -13.46 25.27 -36.83
N ILE A 923 -13.15 24.16 -36.22
CA ILE A 923 -12.51 23.00 -36.86
C ILE A 923 -13.59 22.06 -37.40
N ALA A 924 -13.60 21.87 -38.73
CA ALA A 924 -14.56 20.99 -39.39
C ALA A 924 -14.07 19.54 -39.51
N GLY A 925 -12.78 19.30 -39.60
CA GLY A 925 -12.20 18.00 -39.82
C GLY A 925 -11.34 17.58 -38.63
N TRP A 926 -11.59 16.36 -38.10
CA TRP A 926 -10.88 15.74 -37.00
C TRP A 926 -10.27 14.43 -37.48
N GLN A 927 -9.15 14.05 -36.89
CA GLN A 927 -8.55 12.73 -37.12
C GLN A 927 -8.54 11.94 -35.81
N ASP A 928 -9.11 10.74 -35.81
CA ASP A 928 -9.02 9.86 -34.67
C ASP A 928 -7.63 9.21 -34.59
N ALA A 929 -6.95 9.41 -33.47
CA ALA A 929 -5.61 8.89 -33.25
C ALA A 929 -5.54 7.37 -33.23
N LEU A 930 -6.64 6.71 -32.89
CA LEU A 930 -6.71 5.24 -32.72
C LEU A 930 -7.01 4.56 -34.07
N SER A 931 -8.14 4.92 -34.69
CA SER A 931 -8.60 4.33 -35.95
C SER A 931 -8.06 5.03 -37.21
N ARG A 932 -7.32 6.15 -37.05
CA ARG A 932 -6.85 7.04 -38.13
C ARG A 932 -7.97 7.53 -39.08
N ARG A 933 -9.23 7.34 -38.71
CA ARG A 933 -10.39 7.81 -39.49
C ARG A 933 -10.56 9.31 -39.38
N LYS A 934 -11.03 9.92 -40.45
CA LYS A 934 -11.48 11.31 -40.45
C LYS A 934 -12.93 11.37 -39.93
N VAL A 935 -13.15 12.25 -38.95
CA VAL A 935 -14.46 12.54 -38.36
C VAL A 935 -14.82 13.98 -38.66
N GLU A 936 -15.92 14.19 -39.36
CA GLU A 936 -16.37 15.54 -39.69
C GLU A 936 -17.30 16.11 -38.61
N ALA A 937 -17.00 17.32 -38.17
CA ALA A 937 -17.89 18.09 -37.34
C ALA A 937 -18.94 18.82 -38.22
N ARG A 938 -20.23 18.72 -37.89
CA ARG A 938 -21.31 19.41 -38.58
C ARG A 938 -22.06 20.28 -37.60
N GLY A 939 -22.21 21.58 -37.95
CA GLY A 939 -22.90 22.53 -37.07
C GLY A 939 -22.30 22.67 -35.67
N GLY A 940 -20.97 22.49 -35.53
CA GLY A 940 -20.28 22.55 -34.25
C GLY A 940 -20.44 21.28 -33.39
N CYS A 941 -20.89 20.18 -33.95
CA CYS A 941 -21.13 18.91 -33.25
C CYS A 941 -20.43 17.73 -33.92
N ILE A 942 -20.09 16.71 -33.16
CA ILE A 942 -19.63 15.40 -33.63
C ILE A 942 -20.67 14.34 -33.26
N GLY A 943 -21.21 13.63 -34.26
CA GLY A 943 -22.16 12.53 -34.05
C GLY A 943 -21.46 11.27 -33.55
N LEU A 944 -22.01 10.63 -32.52
CA LEU A 944 -21.40 9.45 -31.90
C LEU A 944 -21.44 8.21 -32.78
N ALA A 945 -22.51 8.05 -33.55
CA ALA A 945 -22.61 6.97 -34.55
C ALA A 945 -21.43 6.96 -35.55
N LEU A 946 -20.81 8.12 -35.79
CA LEU A 946 -19.62 8.23 -36.62
C LEU A 946 -18.32 8.08 -35.80
N ALA A 947 -18.21 8.80 -34.66
CA ALA A 947 -17.02 8.84 -33.84
C ALA A 947 -16.65 7.47 -33.22
N LEU A 948 -17.66 6.73 -32.74
CA LEU A 948 -17.52 5.42 -32.07
C LEU A 948 -17.90 4.24 -32.98
N SER A 949 -17.88 4.41 -34.29
CA SER A 949 -18.28 3.35 -35.25
C SER A 949 -17.30 2.19 -35.39
N ALA A 950 -16.04 2.40 -35.02
CA ALA A 950 -14.97 1.41 -35.16
C ALA A 950 -14.41 0.92 -33.82
N LEU A 951 -14.43 1.78 -32.84
CA LEU A 951 -13.87 1.54 -31.50
C LEU A 951 -14.79 2.15 -30.43
N PRO A 952 -14.81 1.61 -29.20
CA PRO A 952 -15.66 2.13 -28.13
C PRO A 952 -15.14 3.43 -27.51
N VAL A 953 -13.98 3.91 -27.98
CA VAL A 953 -13.27 5.10 -27.53
C VAL A 953 -12.78 5.87 -28.76
N ALA A 954 -12.86 7.19 -28.74
CA ALA A 954 -12.29 8.07 -29.76
C ALA A 954 -11.40 9.16 -29.12
N ILE A 955 -10.23 9.37 -29.70
CA ILE A 955 -9.29 10.44 -29.34
C ILE A 955 -9.05 11.26 -30.61
N LEU A 956 -9.80 12.36 -30.76
CA LEU A 956 -9.87 13.14 -31.98
C LEU A 956 -8.91 14.34 -31.89
N SER A 957 -7.92 14.41 -32.78
CA SER A 957 -6.99 15.54 -32.88
C SER A 957 -7.41 16.51 -33.97
N SER A 958 -7.21 17.81 -33.71
CA SER A 958 -7.43 18.89 -34.67
C SER A 958 -6.27 19.09 -35.67
N GLY A 959 -5.12 18.45 -35.46
CA GLY A 959 -3.96 18.47 -36.32
C GLY A 959 -3.84 17.25 -37.21
N ASN A 960 -3.10 17.35 -38.31
CA ASN A 960 -2.68 16.17 -39.06
C ASN A 960 -1.73 15.34 -38.17
N LEU A 961 -2.12 14.12 -37.86
CA LEU A 961 -1.27 13.11 -37.22
C LEU A 961 -0.38 12.54 -38.34
N GLU A 962 0.88 13.01 -38.46
CA GLU A 962 1.89 12.44 -39.34
C GLU A 962 2.46 11.14 -38.76
#